data_cff4b106a889fb9a2fe76a125625e996
#
_entry.id   cff4b106a889fb9a2fe76a125625e996
#
_cell.length_a   1.000
_cell.length_b   1.000
_cell.length_c   1.000
_cell.angle_alpha   90.00
_cell.angle_beta   90.00
_cell.angle_gamma   90.00
#
_symmetry.space_group_name_H-M   'P 1'
#
loop_
_entity.id
_entity.type
_entity.pdbx_description
1 polymer ?
#
loop_
_entity_poly.entity_id
_entity_poly.type
_entity_poly.pdbx_seq_one_letter_code
_entity_poly.pdbx_strand_id
1 'polypeptide(L)'
;MFFSGDSTARKRVDLGGRSFKERDRQKILEEARLERKRRSWIRLQNTSALKIQKYYRGRKVAETERSMIRHQFYEIYGRNCENVNRSCFHPDSNFLQMLLFFINVRNEDDFSNLVEICRKILQIGQDGGDALGVFIVMDNPNKYSLGLYRMKQLAFTCIQAVYSNRGKLKEQLLDTQRTYSMPASLLLETAAFLLDTKQILACEIASTLVRREIFARLRELSLTAMVTTNYPSITSDRTSLEHILCLLISHSGKHPCVCSNFDPGWTFLSQILTIRSLWMFFPELKEVFMSKGFGRHCFLQIAMASKNKKMTLCFQENAIVLPIDVSLEHTSFHTLVVNLLEITTSTLSQPNCTFNVVLDIAVVITTLLEVLSYRRSSTYDDKEGSKMDEDNMESEEKEADVFHDLEKDVIYTLNDRFLLHLIKALLGGMMNVNEASDFYEDKDFVALGTVCAFLHVTFNILPLEKTITILAYWTDIVTVLWKFMKYCHESKKWPSLSEQLPYLPVDTPGWLILLSVFCPLFKHMLMLVDNEEFFDQGKPLPLNDIKYLIIILRQVLWQVLWVNPTFQTSSGKPGDMKRNYVEHMKQRVSTMASDLLSQLRDWNNRRPFISSSDFHADGVDESFISMAIVSGTKANDILRRAPFLMPFTSRVKIFNSQLLAARQRTGDHGVFTRNRFRIRRDHILEDAYDKMSTLSEDDLKGLIRVTFMNEFGVEEAGIDGGGIFKDFMENIIRAAFDVQYGLFKVSYHAF
;
A
#
# COMPACT_ATOMS: atom_id res chain seq x y z
N MET A 1 -53.36 22.09 29.85
CA MET A 1 -54.11 20.99 29.23
C MET A 1 -53.85 19.76 30.06
N PHE A 2 -54.87 19.33 30.79
CA PHE A 2 -54.86 18.18 31.65
C PHE A 2 -54.96 16.92 30.78
N PHE A 3 -54.02 16.00 30.91
CA PHE A 3 -54.12 14.66 30.33
C PHE A 3 -55.13 13.87 31.20
N SER A 4 -56.36 13.69 30.73
CA SER A 4 -57.22 12.65 31.23
C SER A 4 -56.70 11.31 30.74
N GLY A 5 -56.13 10.55 31.64
CA GLY A 5 -55.68 9.20 31.35
C GLY A 5 -56.90 8.30 31.22
N ASP A 6 -57.16 7.82 30.02
CA ASP A 6 -58.14 6.78 29.77
C ASP A 6 -57.71 5.49 30.48
N SER A 7 -58.50 5.14 31.50
CA SER A 7 -58.38 3.89 32.24
C SER A 7 -59.07 2.77 31.45
N THR A 8 -58.50 2.36 30.36
CA THR A 8 -58.99 1.21 29.61
C THR A 8 -58.29 -0.07 30.06
N ALA A 9 -59.06 -0.82 30.83
CA ALA A 9 -59.00 -2.28 30.96
C ALA A 9 -57.61 -2.91 31.15
N ARG A 10 -57.20 -3.01 32.40
CA ARG A 10 -56.28 -4.07 32.81
C ARG A 10 -56.96 -5.43 32.55
N LYS A 11 -56.61 -6.11 31.47
CA LYS A 11 -56.92 -7.53 31.34
C LYS A 11 -56.29 -8.25 32.54
N ARG A 12 -57.11 -8.79 33.43
CA ARG A 12 -56.68 -9.72 34.47
C ARG A 12 -56.05 -10.90 33.76
N VAL A 13 -54.77 -11.12 33.94
CA VAL A 13 -54.10 -12.35 33.55
C VAL A 13 -54.42 -13.35 34.67
N ASP A 14 -55.26 -14.34 34.36
CA ASP A 14 -55.55 -15.43 35.24
C ASP A 14 -54.31 -16.31 35.38
N LEU A 15 -53.73 -16.39 36.58
CA LEU A 15 -52.55 -17.18 36.91
C LEU A 15 -52.92 -18.60 37.36
N GLY A 16 -54.12 -19.09 37.04
CA GLY A 16 -54.63 -20.40 37.42
C GLY A 16 -54.21 -21.51 36.47
N GLY A 17 -53.21 -22.26 36.85
CA GLY A 17 -53.14 -23.70 36.71
C GLY A 17 -52.86 -24.40 35.40
N ARG A 18 -51.70 -25.03 35.37
CA ARG A 18 -51.27 -26.29 34.71
C ARG A 18 -51.79 -26.62 33.31
N SER A 19 -50.83 -26.75 32.41
CA SER A 19 -50.93 -27.37 31.08
C SER A 19 -51.20 -26.39 29.91
N PHE A 20 -50.35 -25.38 29.76
CA PHE A 20 -50.14 -24.81 28.41
C PHE A 20 -49.09 -25.59 27.67
N LYS A 21 -49.45 -26.17 26.50
CA LYS A 21 -48.51 -26.79 25.60
C LYS A 21 -47.42 -25.78 25.22
N GLU A 22 -46.24 -26.21 25.11
CA GLU A 22 -45.05 -25.39 24.82
C GLU A 22 -45.21 -24.44 23.61
N ARG A 23 -46.07 -24.80 22.67
CA ARG A 23 -46.48 -23.96 21.51
C ARG A 23 -47.28 -22.68 21.90
N ASP A 24 -48.12 -22.74 22.92
CA ASP A 24 -48.88 -21.57 23.35
C ASP A 24 -47.98 -20.58 24.12
N ARG A 25 -46.99 -21.08 24.85
CA ARG A 25 -46.01 -20.28 25.56
C ARG A 25 -45.10 -19.52 24.59
N GLN A 26 -44.70 -20.13 23.47
CA GLN A 26 -43.93 -19.46 22.40
C GLN A 26 -44.71 -18.39 21.70
N LYS A 27 -46.02 -18.60 21.41
CA LYS A 27 -46.92 -17.56 20.81
C LYS A 27 -47.07 -16.36 21.75
N ILE A 28 -47.31 -16.57 23.03
CA ILE A 28 -47.41 -15.47 24.00
C ILE A 28 -46.10 -14.70 24.14
N LEU A 29 -44.95 -15.34 24.09
CA LEU A 29 -43.64 -14.69 24.09
C LEU A 29 -43.40 -13.89 22.81
N GLU A 30 -43.85 -14.39 21.68
CA GLU A 30 -43.73 -13.72 20.40
C GLU A 30 -44.64 -12.50 20.29
N GLU A 31 -45.89 -12.61 20.74
CA GLU A 31 -46.82 -11.47 20.86
C GLU A 31 -46.28 -10.41 21.83
N ALA A 32 -45.71 -10.81 22.96
CA ALA A 32 -45.06 -9.89 23.90
C ALA A 32 -43.85 -9.18 23.31
N ARG A 33 -43.06 -9.89 22.46
CA ARG A 33 -41.90 -9.30 21.72
C ARG A 33 -42.39 -8.30 20.67
N LEU A 34 -43.43 -8.62 19.92
CA LEU A 34 -44.03 -7.75 18.91
C LEU A 34 -44.60 -6.49 19.55
N GLU A 35 -45.31 -6.64 20.68
CA GLU A 35 -45.88 -5.49 21.38
C GLU A 35 -44.80 -4.58 22.01
N ARG A 36 -43.65 -5.16 22.50
CA ARG A 36 -42.50 -4.37 22.93
C ARG A 36 -41.87 -3.60 21.76
N LYS A 37 -41.69 -4.26 20.59
CA LYS A 37 -41.21 -3.60 19.37
C LYS A 37 -42.15 -2.47 18.94
N ARG A 38 -43.48 -2.69 18.96
CA ARG A 38 -44.47 -1.69 18.62
C ARG A 38 -44.40 -0.49 19.55
N ARG A 39 -44.30 -0.71 20.88
CA ARG A 39 -44.16 0.38 21.87
C ARG A 39 -42.85 1.13 21.72
N SER A 40 -41.74 0.44 21.46
CA SER A 40 -40.44 1.08 21.20
C SER A 40 -40.51 1.94 19.95
N TRP A 41 -41.15 1.45 18.89
CA TRP A 41 -41.33 2.19 17.65
C TRP A 41 -42.20 3.45 17.81
N ILE A 42 -43.31 3.34 18.53
CA ILE A 42 -44.18 4.50 18.84
C ILE A 42 -43.44 5.55 19.69
N ARG A 43 -42.61 5.10 20.67
CA ARG A 43 -41.76 6.01 21.45
C ARG A 43 -40.74 6.71 20.54
N LEU A 44 -40.09 5.97 19.62
CA LEU A 44 -39.14 6.52 18.65
C LEU A 44 -39.85 7.56 17.75
N GLN A 45 -41.01 7.26 17.20
CA GLN A 45 -41.80 8.21 16.39
C GLN A 45 -42.13 9.47 17.16
N ASN A 46 -42.63 9.34 18.38
CA ASN A 46 -42.99 10.51 19.20
C ASN A 46 -41.76 11.36 19.56
N THR A 47 -40.64 10.74 19.91
CA THR A 47 -39.41 11.48 20.20
C THR A 47 -38.85 12.14 18.94
N SER A 48 -38.96 11.51 17.79
CA SER A 48 -38.54 12.07 16.49
C SER A 48 -39.44 13.24 16.09
N ALA A 49 -40.74 13.09 16.24
CA ALA A 49 -41.73 14.17 15.97
C ALA A 49 -41.49 15.40 16.86
N LEU A 50 -41.22 15.18 18.15
CA LEU A 50 -40.88 16.28 19.07
C LEU A 50 -39.56 16.96 18.70
N LYS A 51 -38.55 16.20 18.28
CA LYS A 51 -37.26 16.76 17.80
C LYS A 51 -37.48 17.60 16.53
N ILE A 52 -38.24 17.09 15.56
CA ILE A 52 -38.57 17.81 14.32
C ILE A 52 -39.33 19.09 14.63
N GLN A 53 -40.39 19.04 15.48
CA GLN A 53 -41.16 20.22 15.87
C GLN A 53 -40.30 21.27 16.61
N LYS A 54 -39.42 20.83 17.51
CA LYS A 54 -38.49 21.73 18.23
C LYS A 54 -37.53 22.39 17.25
N TYR A 55 -36.96 21.63 16.34
CA TYR A 55 -36.08 22.15 15.32
C TYR A 55 -36.78 23.13 14.38
N TYR A 56 -37.97 22.79 13.89
CA TYR A 56 -38.74 23.65 13.01
C TYR A 56 -39.14 24.98 13.68
N ARG A 57 -39.64 24.93 14.92
CA ARG A 57 -40.00 26.14 15.68
C ARG A 57 -38.78 27.02 15.93
N GLY A 58 -37.68 26.42 16.37
CA GLY A 58 -36.39 27.14 16.57
C GLY A 58 -35.89 27.79 15.29
N ARG A 59 -35.95 27.07 14.16
CA ARG A 59 -35.55 27.61 12.86
C ARG A 59 -36.46 28.78 12.42
N LYS A 60 -37.78 28.66 12.60
CA LYS A 60 -38.73 29.72 12.23
C LYS A 60 -38.48 31.00 13.04
N VAL A 61 -38.27 30.88 14.35
CA VAL A 61 -37.93 32.03 15.21
C VAL A 61 -36.61 32.66 14.77
N ALA A 62 -35.56 31.85 14.56
CA ALA A 62 -34.29 32.36 14.12
C ALA A 62 -34.35 33.06 12.75
N GLU A 63 -35.22 32.61 11.85
CA GLU A 63 -35.41 33.19 10.53
C GLU A 63 -36.18 34.56 10.63
N THR A 64 -37.14 34.64 11.54
CA THR A 64 -37.86 35.91 11.84
C THR A 64 -36.88 36.94 12.42
N GLU A 65 -36.08 36.57 13.42
CA GLU A 65 -35.06 37.43 14.01
C GLU A 65 -34.01 37.89 13.01
N ARG A 66 -33.52 36.98 12.16
CA ARG A 66 -32.59 37.32 11.07
C ARG A 66 -33.23 38.33 10.09
N SER A 67 -34.49 38.16 9.77
CA SER A 67 -35.20 39.08 8.88
C SER A 67 -35.35 40.48 9.48
N MET A 68 -35.67 40.56 10.79
CA MET A 68 -35.74 41.83 11.49
C MET A 68 -34.39 42.56 11.53
N ILE A 69 -33.31 41.84 11.91
CA ILE A 69 -31.95 42.43 11.95
C ILE A 69 -31.45 42.81 10.55
N ARG A 70 -31.79 42.02 9.52
CA ARG A 70 -31.51 42.40 8.13
C ARG A 70 -32.18 43.71 7.75
N HIS A 71 -33.43 43.91 8.11
CA HIS A 71 -34.17 45.15 7.84
C HIS A 71 -33.51 46.33 8.55
N GLN A 72 -33.23 46.22 9.85
CA GLN A 72 -32.51 47.24 10.61
C GLN A 72 -31.11 47.55 10.01
N PHE A 73 -30.40 46.53 9.54
CA PHE A 73 -29.11 46.71 8.88
C PHE A 73 -29.23 47.54 7.61
N TYR A 74 -30.25 47.27 6.77
CA TYR A 74 -30.49 48.03 5.55
C TYR A 74 -30.95 49.47 5.78
N GLU A 75 -31.69 49.71 6.86
CA GLU A 75 -32.03 51.06 7.27
C GLU A 75 -30.83 51.91 7.67
N ILE A 76 -29.87 51.30 8.35
CA ILE A 76 -28.68 52.02 8.85
C ILE A 76 -27.59 52.15 7.75
N TYR A 77 -27.31 51.10 7.00
CA TYR A 77 -26.15 50.99 6.14
C TYR A 77 -26.48 51.03 4.62
N GLY A 78 -27.72 51.04 4.24
CA GLY A 78 -28.19 50.97 2.86
C GLY A 78 -28.25 49.57 2.29
N ARG A 79 -29.07 49.33 1.26
CA ARG A 79 -29.21 48.00 0.64
C ARG A 79 -27.95 47.51 -0.05
N ASN A 80 -27.17 48.43 -0.63
CA ASN A 80 -25.90 48.15 -1.34
C ASN A 80 -24.67 48.53 -0.50
N CYS A 81 -24.84 48.59 0.81
CA CYS A 81 -23.74 49.01 1.71
C CYS A 81 -23.18 50.42 1.38
N GLU A 82 -24.01 51.34 0.87
CA GLU A 82 -23.61 52.69 0.42
C GLU A 82 -23.02 53.50 1.55
N ASN A 83 -23.60 53.39 2.75
CA ASN A 83 -23.21 54.11 3.97
C ASN A 83 -22.08 53.42 4.76
N VAL A 84 -21.50 52.34 4.26
CA VAL A 84 -20.44 51.63 4.95
C VAL A 84 -19.11 52.32 4.70
N ASN A 85 -18.51 52.79 5.79
CA ASN A 85 -17.19 53.47 5.78
C ASN A 85 -16.23 52.79 6.81
N ARG A 86 -14.99 53.32 6.91
CA ARG A 86 -13.96 52.77 7.77
C ARG A 86 -14.40 52.66 9.25
N SER A 87 -15.23 53.61 9.74
CA SER A 87 -15.72 53.59 11.14
C SER A 87 -16.67 52.42 11.46
N CYS A 88 -17.31 51.82 10.43
CA CYS A 88 -18.21 50.70 10.62
C CYS A 88 -17.47 49.43 11.06
N PHE A 89 -16.20 49.31 10.78
CA PHE A 89 -15.34 48.14 11.13
C PHE A 89 -14.75 48.24 12.52
N HIS A 90 -14.98 49.37 13.23
CA HIS A 90 -14.46 49.52 14.59
C HIS A 90 -15.01 48.43 15.55
N PRO A 91 -14.23 47.96 16.53
CA PRO A 91 -14.66 46.90 17.48
C PRO A 91 -15.93 47.23 18.26
N ASP A 92 -16.20 48.53 18.51
CA ASP A 92 -17.41 48.96 19.20
C ASP A 92 -18.65 49.03 18.27
N SER A 93 -18.45 48.90 16.97
CA SER A 93 -19.56 48.89 16.02
C SER A 93 -20.28 47.55 16.01
N ASN A 94 -21.60 47.57 15.92
CA ASN A 94 -22.45 46.39 15.77
C ASN A 94 -22.52 45.91 14.30
N PHE A 95 -21.89 46.60 13.38
CA PHE A 95 -21.96 46.35 11.94
C PHE A 95 -21.66 44.88 11.57
N LEU A 96 -20.46 44.39 11.88
CA LEU A 96 -20.09 43.01 11.59
C LEU A 96 -20.90 41.98 12.37
N GLN A 97 -21.34 42.30 13.58
CA GLN A 97 -22.18 41.44 14.38
C GLN A 97 -23.56 41.24 13.74
N MET A 98 -24.20 42.34 13.32
CA MET A 98 -25.47 42.29 12.61
C MET A 98 -25.35 41.53 11.29
N LEU A 99 -24.34 41.85 10.47
CA LEU A 99 -24.08 41.17 9.21
C LEU A 99 -23.89 39.64 9.38
N LEU A 100 -23.00 39.24 10.26
CA LEU A 100 -22.69 37.82 10.50
C LEU A 100 -23.86 37.03 11.12
N PHE A 101 -24.80 37.73 11.76
CA PHE A 101 -25.99 37.10 12.32
C PHE A 101 -27.03 36.74 11.27
N PHE A 102 -27.35 37.69 10.36
CA PHE A 102 -28.41 37.46 9.40
C PHE A 102 -27.99 36.88 8.06
N ILE A 103 -26.69 36.97 7.70
CA ILE A 103 -26.19 36.61 6.38
C ILE A 103 -26.57 35.19 5.97
N ASN A 104 -27.19 35.07 4.81
CA ASN A 104 -27.46 33.80 4.16
C ASN A 104 -26.70 33.76 2.81
N VAL A 105 -25.57 33.08 2.77
CA VAL A 105 -24.68 33.00 1.59
C VAL A 105 -25.35 32.43 0.32
N ARG A 106 -26.55 31.85 0.43
CA ARG A 106 -27.32 31.36 -0.72
C ARG A 106 -28.34 32.42 -1.24
N ASN A 107 -28.55 33.48 -0.50
CA ASN A 107 -29.38 34.61 -0.95
C ASN A 107 -28.52 35.53 -1.78
N GLU A 108 -28.97 35.94 -2.96
CA GLU A 108 -28.21 36.75 -3.91
C GLU A 108 -27.93 38.16 -3.39
N ASP A 109 -28.88 38.79 -2.70
CA ASP A 109 -28.68 40.11 -2.11
C ASP A 109 -27.65 40.08 -0.98
N ASP A 110 -27.75 39.10 -0.08
CA ASP A 110 -26.79 38.91 1.01
C ASP A 110 -25.38 38.60 0.48
N PHE A 111 -25.29 37.78 -0.59
CA PHE A 111 -24.03 37.49 -1.27
C PHE A 111 -23.41 38.73 -1.90
N SER A 112 -24.19 39.54 -2.62
CA SER A 112 -23.71 40.76 -3.24
C SER A 112 -23.24 41.77 -2.19
N ASN A 113 -23.97 41.93 -1.09
CA ASN A 113 -23.55 42.77 0.04
C ASN A 113 -22.27 42.29 0.69
N LEU A 114 -22.10 40.97 0.87
CA LEU A 114 -20.85 40.40 1.39
C LEU A 114 -19.66 40.73 0.48
N VAL A 115 -19.85 40.59 -0.83
CA VAL A 115 -18.82 40.91 -1.84
C VAL A 115 -18.41 42.37 -1.74
N GLU A 116 -19.39 43.31 -1.63
CA GLU A 116 -19.09 44.73 -1.52
C GLU A 116 -18.41 45.09 -0.20
N ILE A 117 -18.79 44.50 0.89
CA ILE A 117 -18.14 44.67 2.21
C ILE A 117 -16.70 44.16 2.15
N CYS A 118 -16.47 42.97 1.56
CA CYS A 118 -15.12 42.43 1.39
C CYS A 118 -14.24 43.35 0.51
N ARG A 119 -14.78 43.96 -0.55
CA ARG A 119 -14.09 44.92 -1.36
C ARG A 119 -13.61 46.14 -0.52
N LYS A 120 -14.49 46.67 0.33
CA LYS A 120 -14.14 47.78 1.22
C LYS A 120 -13.09 47.39 2.26
N ILE A 121 -13.17 46.16 2.82
CA ILE A 121 -12.15 45.64 3.77
C ILE A 121 -10.77 45.59 3.10
N LEU A 122 -10.69 45.07 1.88
CA LEU A 122 -9.42 44.95 1.17
C LEU A 122 -8.86 46.36 0.76
N GLN A 123 -9.72 47.29 0.40
CA GLN A 123 -9.32 48.68 0.14
C GLN A 123 -8.71 49.31 1.40
N ILE A 124 -9.32 49.16 2.55
CA ILE A 124 -8.80 49.66 3.84
C ILE A 124 -7.44 49.02 4.14
N GLY A 125 -7.24 47.74 3.81
CA GLY A 125 -5.97 47.04 3.98
C GLY A 125 -4.85 47.58 3.07
N GLN A 126 -5.18 48.03 1.87
CA GLN A 126 -4.20 48.61 0.89
C GLN A 126 -3.73 50.01 1.25
N ASP A 127 -4.56 50.81 1.90
CA ASP A 127 -4.25 52.19 2.26
C ASP A 127 -3.18 52.35 3.36
N GLY A 128 -2.47 51.27 3.74
CA GLY A 128 -1.30 51.31 4.63
C GLY A 128 -1.58 51.58 6.12
N GLY A 129 -2.86 51.57 6.52
CA GLY A 129 -3.26 51.59 7.91
C GLY A 129 -3.10 50.20 8.55
N ASP A 130 -2.89 50.14 9.87
CA ASP A 130 -2.98 48.90 10.62
C ASP A 130 -4.42 48.35 10.43
N ALA A 131 -4.61 47.58 9.37
CA ALA A 131 -5.93 47.08 8.94
C ALA A 131 -6.56 46.18 9.99
N LEU A 132 -5.74 45.65 10.91
CA LEU A 132 -6.16 44.83 12.02
C LEU A 132 -6.55 45.65 13.24
N GLY A 133 -5.96 46.81 13.45
CA GLY A 133 -6.35 47.78 14.48
C GLY A 133 -7.81 48.23 14.34
N VAL A 134 -8.36 48.08 13.11
CA VAL A 134 -9.78 48.37 12.83
C VAL A 134 -10.69 47.28 13.45
N PHE A 135 -10.24 46.03 13.55
CA PHE A 135 -11.02 44.90 14.07
C PHE A 135 -10.75 44.57 15.53
N ILE A 136 -9.56 44.91 16.05
CA ILE A 136 -9.08 44.44 17.34
C ILE A 136 -8.44 45.62 18.11
N VAL A 137 -8.92 45.80 19.34
CA VAL A 137 -8.27 46.67 20.34
C VAL A 137 -7.45 45.79 21.26
N MET A 138 -6.11 45.93 21.23
CA MET A 138 -5.17 45.09 21.99
C MET A 138 -5.25 45.34 23.49
N ASP A 139 -5.63 46.56 23.91
CA ASP A 139 -5.60 47.00 25.32
C ASP A 139 -6.81 46.51 26.16
N ASN A 140 -7.84 45.97 25.52
CA ASN A 140 -9.02 45.48 26.20
C ASN A 140 -9.32 44.02 25.87
N PRO A 141 -9.16 43.07 26.83
CA PRO A 141 -9.31 41.65 26.59
C PRO A 141 -10.71 41.24 26.09
N ASN A 142 -11.77 41.93 26.51
CA ASN A 142 -13.12 41.62 26.05
C ASN A 142 -13.34 42.08 24.57
N LYS A 143 -12.85 43.26 24.22
CA LYS A 143 -12.95 43.78 22.84
C LYS A 143 -12.03 42.99 21.90
N TYR A 144 -10.85 42.58 22.38
CA TYR A 144 -9.97 41.68 21.67
C TYR A 144 -10.67 40.34 21.32
N SER A 145 -11.25 39.69 22.33
CA SER A 145 -11.96 38.41 22.17
C SER A 145 -13.16 38.54 21.19
N LEU A 146 -13.90 39.63 21.25
CA LEU A 146 -15.03 39.88 20.37
C LEU A 146 -14.56 40.16 18.91
N GLY A 147 -13.54 40.96 18.73
CA GLY A 147 -12.95 41.27 17.42
C GLY A 147 -12.42 40.00 16.77
N LEU A 148 -11.65 39.22 17.51
CA LEU A 148 -11.13 37.93 17.03
C LEU A 148 -12.27 36.95 16.66
N TYR A 149 -13.33 36.90 17.43
CA TYR A 149 -14.50 36.06 17.09
C TYR A 149 -15.14 36.50 15.78
N ARG A 150 -15.31 37.82 15.57
CA ARG A 150 -15.88 38.38 14.33
C ARG A 150 -15.00 38.06 13.11
N MET A 151 -13.66 38.17 13.25
CA MET A 151 -12.71 37.81 12.19
C MET A 151 -12.78 36.32 11.82
N LYS A 152 -12.83 35.44 12.85
CA LYS A 152 -12.99 33.98 12.64
C LYS A 152 -14.27 33.65 11.87
N GLN A 153 -15.39 34.30 12.24
CA GLN A 153 -16.66 34.12 11.57
C GLN A 153 -16.64 34.67 10.14
N LEU A 154 -16.08 35.87 9.92
CA LEU A 154 -16.01 36.47 8.60
C LEU A 154 -15.17 35.64 7.63
N ALA A 155 -13.96 35.19 8.06
CA ALA A 155 -13.11 34.34 7.24
C ALA A 155 -13.83 33.03 6.83
N PHE A 156 -14.51 32.40 7.78
CA PHE A 156 -15.31 31.22 7.50
C PHE A 156 -16.47 31.50 6.55
N THR A 157 -17.19 32.62 6.75
CA THR A 157 -18.35 33.01 5.92
C THR A 157 -17.94 33.29 4.48
N CYS A 158 -16.79 33.94 4.25
CA CYS A 158 -16.25 34.19 2.92
C CYS A 158 -15.99 32.88 2.16
N ILE A 159 -15.27 31.93 2.77
CA ILE A 159 -15.01 30.63 2.14
C ILE A 159 -16.30 29.83 1.94
N GLN A 160 -17.22 29.86 2.93
CA GLN A 160 -18.51 29.21 2.85
C GLN A 160 -19.40 29.80 1.75
N ALA A 161 -19.31 31.11 1.48
CA ALA A 161 -20.05 31.77 0.41
C ALA A 161 -19.58 31.29 -0.97
N VAL A 162 -18.26 31.21 -1.18
CA VAL A 162 -17.69 30.66 -2.42
C VAL A 162 -18.07 29.19 -2.57
N TYR A 163 -17.95 28.39 -1.51
CA TYR A 163 -18.32 26.97 -1.53
C TYR A 163 -19.81 26.76 -1.87
N SER A 164 -20.72 27.54 -1.25
CA SER A 164 -22.16 27.41 -1.50
C SER A 164 -22.57 27.81 -2.91
N ASN A 165 -21.81 28.70 -3.56
CA ASN A 165 -22.05 29.20 -4.92
C ASN A 165 -21.05 28.65 -5.95
N ARG A 166 -20.28 27.58 -5.64
CA ARG A 166 -19.19 27.07 -6.48
C ARG A 166 -19.58 26.76 -7.92
N GLY A 167 -20.81 26.30 -8.14
CA GLY A 167 -21.32 26.03 -9.49
C GLY A 167 -21.44 27.27 -10.37
N LYS A 168 -21.80 28.43 -9.77
CA LYS A 168 -21.90 29.73 -10.47
C LYS A 168 -20.53 30.41 -10.63
N LEU A 169 -19.59 30.11 -9.72
CA LEU A 169 -18.28 30.77 -9.61
C LEU A 169 -17.12 29.93 -10.15
N LYS A 170 -17.39 28.79 -10.79
CA LYS A 170 -16.37 27.81 -11.19
C LYS A 170 -15.24 28.40 -12.04
N GLU A 171 -15.56 29.29 -12.98
CA GLU A 171 -14.59 29.91 -13.91
C GLU A 171 -13.68 30.94 -13.21
N GLN A 172 -14.08 31.41 -12.04
CA GLN A 172 -13.33 32.43 -11.26
C GLN A 172 -12.38 31.82 -10.23
N LEU A 173 -12.45 30.50 -9.99
CA LEU A 173 -11.69 29.85 -8.90
C LEU A 173 -10.19 29.74 -9.18
N LEU A 174 -9.81 29.64 -10.46
CA LEU A 174 -8.41 29.58 -10.92
C LEU A 174 -7.95 30.90 -11.61
N ASP A 175 -8.73 31.98 -11.46
CA ASP A 175 -8.32 33.26 -11.99
C ASP A 175 -7.08 33.78 -11.25
N THR A 176 -6.01 34.02 -12.02
CA THR A 176 -4.73 34.56 -11.53
C THR A 176 -4.69 36.09 -11.57
N GLN A 177 -5.64 36.71 -12.29
CA GLN A 177 -5.72 38.16 -12.31
C GLN A 177 -6.29 38.64 -10.96
N ARG A 178 -5.41 39.14 -10.10
CA ARG A 178 -5.75 39.80 -8.83
C ARG A 178 -6.58 41.10 -9.00
N THR A 179 -7.40 41.18 -10.05
CA THR A 179 -8.39 42.23 -10.17
C THR A 179 -9.49 41.92 -9.18
N TYR A 180 -9.59 42.76 -8.13
CA TYR A 180 -10.66 42.72 -7.12
C TYR A 180 -12.07 42.90 -7.73
N SER A 181 -12.24 42.55 -8.99
CA SER A 181 -13.48 42.63 -9.73
C SER A 181 -14.33 41.36 -9.60
N MET A 182 -13.66 40.19 -9.48
CA MET A 182 -14.35 38.90 -9.46
C MET A 182 -14.77 38.49 -8.04
N PRO A 183 -16.07 38.17 -7.81
CA PRO A 183 -16.59 37.81 -6.49
C PRO A 183 -15.86 36.69 -5.77
N ALA A 184 -15.46 35.62 -6.48
CA ALA A 184 -14.78 34.48 -5.87
C ALA A 184 -13.41 34.87 -5.35
N SER A 185 -12.58 35.51 -6.19
CA SER A 185 -11.23 35.96 -5.83
C SER A 185 -11.29 36.93 -4.67
N LEU A 186 -12.23 37.88 -4.69
CA LEU A 186 -12.39 38.91 -3.67
C LEU A 186 -12.75 38.31 -2.29
N LEU A 187 -13.67 37.36 -2.25
CA LEU A 187 -14.04 36.67 -1.00
C LEU A 187 -12.87 35.83 -0.48
N LEU A 188 -12.18 35.11 -1.35
CA LEU A 188 -11.01 34.29 -0.97
C LEU A 188 -9.85 35.17 -0.52
N GLU A 189 -9.55 36.25 -1.21
CA GLU A 189 -8.51 37.21 -0.79
C GLU A 189 -8.84 37.91 0.53
N THR A 190 -10.12 38.18 0.82
CA THR A 190 -10.51 38.70 2.15
C THR A 190 -10.22 37.67 3.23
N ALA A 191 -10.53 36.38 2.99
CA ALA A 191 -10.20 35.34 3.93
C ALA A 191 -8.67 35.16 4.08
N ALA A 192 -7.90 35.27 2.99
CA ALA A 192 -6.44 35.25 3.01
C ALA A 192 -5.87 36.46 3.79
N PHE A 193 -6.38 37.66 3.56
CA PHE A 193 -6.00 38.86 4.29
C PHE A 193 -6.20 38.70 5.81
N LEU A 194 -7.31 38.12 6.25
CA LEU A 194 -7.55 37.81 7.67
C LEU A 194 -6.63 36.75 8.23
N LEU A 195 -6.13 35.82 7.40
CA LEU A 195 -5.14 34.82 7.75
C LEU A 195 -3.70 35.34 7.71
N ASP A 196 -3.40 36.34 6.89
CA ASP A 196 -2.06 36.94 6.75
C ASP A 196 -1.80 38.04 7.81
N THR A 197 -2.15 37.77 9.04
CA THR A 197 -2.05 38.70 10.17
C THR A 197 -0.88 38.36 11.07
N LYS A 198 -0.69 39.14 12.14
CA LYS A 198 0.31 38.82 13.19
C LYS A 198 0.14 37.38 13.67
N GLN A 199 1.24 36.70 13.83
CA GLN A 199 1.38 35.23 13.99
C GLN A 199 0.39 34.55 14.96
N ILE A 200 0.04 35.20 16.07
CA ILE A 200 -0.89 34.65 17.07
C ILE A 200 -2.34 34.64 16.57
N LEU A 201 -2.78 35.72 15.96
CA LEU A 201 -4.15 35.86 15.46
C LEU A 201 -4.41 34.90 14.28
N ALA A 202 -3.48 34.84 13.37
CA ALA A 202 -3.53 33.95 12.21
C ALA A 202 -3.65 32.48 12.65
N CYS A 203 -2.89 32.06 13.65
CA CYS A 203 -2.93 30.72 14.19
C CYS A 203 -4.33 30.38 14.78
N GLU A 204 -4.95 31.31 15.50
CA GLU A 204 -6.27 31.11 16.08
C GLU A 204 -7.39 31.08 15.01
N ILE A 205 -7.29 31.92 13.98
CA ILE A 205 -8.22 31.90 12.85
C ILE A 205 -8.07 30.60 12.08
N ALA A 206 -6.85 30.20 11.71
CA ALA A 206 -6.55 28.95 11.01
C ALA A 206 -7.07 27.72 11.80
N SER A 207 -6.77 27.64 13.11
CA SER A 207 -7.26 26.57 13.98
C SER A 207 -8.79 26.49 14.01
N THR A 208 -9.46 27.63 14.02
CA THR A 208 -10.95 27.65 14.00
C THR A 208 -11.51 27.18 12.66
N LEU A 209 -10.90 27.61 11.55
CA LEU A 209 -11.29 27.17 10.20
C LEU A 209 -11.11 25.68 10.03
N VAL A 210 -9.99 25.14 10.47
CA VAL A 210 -9.70 23.70 10.34
C VAL A 210 -10.65 22.88 11.21
N ARG A 211 -10.97 23.29 12.45
CA ARG A 211 -12.00 22.65 13.27
C ARG A 211 -13.41 22.66 12.63
N ARG A 212 -13.66 23.56 11.71
CA ARG A 212 -14.90 23.64 10.92
C ARG A 212 -14.79 22.94 9.57
N GLU A 213 -13.86 22.02 9.42
CA GLU A 213 -13.67 21.19 8.23
C GLU A 213 -13.41 22.01 6.96
N ILE A 214 -12.60 23.07 7.07
CA ILE A 214 -12.34 23.95 5.92
C ILE A 214 -11.65 23.23 4.77
N PHE A 215 -10.76 22.25 5.06
CA PHE A 215 -10.08 21.49 4.03
C PHE A 215 -11.05 20.67 3.16
N ALA A 216 -12.13 20.16 3.72
CA ALA A 216 -13.16 19.48 2.93
C ALA A 216 -13.82 20.44 1.93
N ARG A 217 -14.12 21.70 2.34
CA ARG A 217 -14.67 22.72 1.45
C ARG A 217 -13.66 23.15 0.39
N LEU A 218 -12.41 23.35 0.77
CA LEU A 218 -11.32 23.71 -0.16
C LEU A 218 -11.08 22.58 -1.16
N ARG A 219 -11.17 21.31 -0.74
CA ARG A 219 -11.14 20.15 -1.65
C ARG A 219 -12.20 20.26 -2.74
N GLU A 220 -13.46 20.48 -2.35
CA GLU A 220 -14.57 20.58 -3.30
C GLU A 220 -14.40 21.78 -4.24
N LEU A 221 -13.89 22.89 -3.74
CA LEU A 221 -13.56 24.07 -4.58
C LEU A 221 -12.45 23.75 -5.57
N SER A 222 -11.38 23.09 -5.12
CA SER A 222 -10.27 22.67 -5.98
C SER A 222 -10.74 21.72 -7.07
N LEU A 223 -11.51 20.68 -6.71
CA LEU A 223 -12.07 19.73 -7.69
C LEU A 223 -12.99 20.43 -8.70
N THR A 224 -13.85 21.37 -8.23
CA THR A 224 -14.73 22.15 -9.12
C THR A 224 -13.89 23.01 -10.10
N ALA A 225 -12.82 23.61 -9.63
CA ALA A 225 -11.92 24.42 -10.43
C ALA A 225 -11.17 23.58 -11.49
N MET A 226 -10.70 22.40 -11.13
CA MET A 226 -9.94 21.51 -12.03
C MET A 226 -10.79 20.94 -13.17
N VAL A 227 -12.08 20.71 -12.95
CA VAL A 227 -12.99 20.24 -14.01
C VAL A 227 -13.18 21.25 -15.14
N THR A 228 -13.00 22.55 -14.87
CA THR A 228 -13.22 23.61 -15.87
C THR A 228 -12.02 23.88 -16.77
N THR A 229 -10.82 23.46 -16.35
CA THR A 229 -9.56 23.72 -17.06
C THR A 229 -8.91 22.38 -17.43
N ASN A 230 -8.96 22.02 -18.71
CA ASN A 230 -8.29 20.82 -19.21
C ASN A 230 -6.75 20.89 -19.10
N TYR A 231 -6.17 22.08 -19.01
CA TYR A 231 -4.75 22.33 -18.75
C TYR A 231 -4.59 23.65 -17.97
N PRO A 232 -3.80 23.69 -16.89
CA PRO A 232 -3.42 24.96 -16.30
C PRO A 232 -2.61 25.76 -17.33
N SER A 233 -3.04 26.96 -17.63
CA SER A 233 -2.15 27.92 -18.27
C SER A 233 -0.97 28.11 -17.31
N ILE A 234 0.26 27.90 -17.82
CA ILE A 234 1.51 28.10 -17.06
C ILE A 234 1.66 29.62 -16.84
N THR A 235 0.80 30.18 -16.01
CA THR A 235 0.97 31.55 -15.52
C THR A 235 1.65 31.42 -14.16
N SER A 236 2.74 32.16 -13.98
CA SER A 236 3.51 32.19 -12.73
C SER A 236 2.75 32.80 -11.54
N ASP A 237 1.51 33.20 -11.75
CA ASP A 237 0.75 33.94 -10.78
C ASP A 237 -0.13 33.01 -9.92
N ARG A 238 -0.02 33.22 -8.63
CA ARG A 238 -0.71 32.46 -7.58
C ARG A 238 -2.21 32.74 -7.59
N THR A 239 -3.01 31.65 -7.53
CA THR A 239 -4.46 31.76 -7.37
C THR A 239 -4.85 32.10 -5.92
N SER A 240 -6.00 32.77 -5.72
CA SER A 240 -6.50 33.08 -4.38
C SER A 240 -6.80 31.82 -3.55
N LEU A 241 -7.18 30.72 -4.21
CA LEU A 241 -7.41 29.42 -3.56
C LEU A 241 -6.10 28.80 -3.05
N GLU A 242 -5.05 28.83 -3.88
CA GLU A 242 -3.71 28.41 -3.50
C GLU A 242 -3.15 29.25 -2.34
N HIS A 243 -3.41 30.56 -2.38
CA HIS A 243 -3.01 31.49 -1.33
C HIS A 243 -3.54 31.08 0.04
N ILE A 244 -4.82 30.79 0.14
CA ILE A 244 -5.43 30.32 1.39
C ILE A 244 -4.83 29.00 1.85
N LEU A 245 -4.64 28.02 0.95
CA LEU A 245 -4.02 26.77 1.27
C LEU A 245 -2.60 26.95 1.83
N CYS A 246 -1.79 27.78 1.19
CA CYS A 246 -0.44 28.11 1.64
C CYS A 246 -0.42 28.79 3.02
N LEU A 247 -1.33 29.73 3.29
CA LEU A 247 -1.42 30.39 4.59
C LEU A 247 -1.82 29.39 5.68
N LEU A 248 -2.83 28.55 5.45
CA LEU A 248 -3.28 27.55 6.41
C LEU A 248 -2.15 26.61 6.84
N ILE A 249 -1.35 26.11 5.90
CA ILE A 249 -0.23 25.20 6.22
C ILE A 249 0.97 25.95 6.83
N SER A 250 1.20 27.22 6.44
CA SER A 250 2.28 28.04 6.98
C SER A 250 2.13 28.32 8.47
N HIS A 251 0.89 28.45 8.94
CA HIS A 251 0.60 28.68 10.37
C HIS A 251 0.59 27.41 11.20
N SER A 252 0.41 26.27 10.56
CA SER A 252 0.27 24.97 11.25
C SER A 252 1.62 24.34 11.68
N GLY A 253 2.75 24.77 11.08
CA GLY A 253 4.06 24.12 11.27
C GLY A 253 5.00 24.78 12.27
N LYS A 254 4.72 25.98 12.79
CA LYS A 254 5.77 26.80 13.42
C LYS A 254 5.81 26.81 14.94
N HIS A 255 4.74 26.53 15.65
CA HIS A 255 4.73 26.53 17.12
C HIS A 255 3.79 25.50 17.70
N PRO A 256 4.13 24.87 18.86
CA PRO A 256 3.10 24.32 19.72
C PRO A 256 2.26 25.49 20.19
N CYS A 257 1.27 25.86 19.40
CA CYS A 257 0.26 26.82 19.80
C CYS A 257 -0.35 26.29 21.09
N VAL A 258 -0.65 27.16 22.06
CA VAL A 258 -1.42 26.82 23.28
C VAL A 258 -2.78 26.20 22.93
N CYS A 259 -3.22 26.27 21.68
CA CYS A 259 -4.34 25.54 21.06
C CYS A 259 -4.09 24.04 20.84
N SER A 260 -3.13 23.45 21.47
CA SER A 260 -2.39 22.22 21.19
C SER A 260 -3.18 20.90 21.10
N ASN A 261 -4.49 20.89 21.06
CA ASN A 261 -5.28 19.67 20.92
C ASN A 261 -5.75 19.38 19.48
N PHE A 262 -5.22 20.12 18.51
CA PHE A 262 -5.66 20.01 17.12
C PHE A 262 -4.47 19.92 16.15
N ASP A 263 -4.41 18.79 15.43
CA ASP A 263 -3.41 18.56 14.38
C ASP A 263 -4.07 18.66 13.00
N PRO A 264 -3.73 19.68 12.18
CA PRO A 264 -4.25 19.83 10.84
C PRO A 264 -3.67 18.83 9.83
N GLY A 265 -2.58 18.14 10.17
CA GLY A 265 -1.85 17.26 9.26
C GLY A 265 -2.74 16.18 8.66
N TRP A 266 -3.50 15.47 9.47
CA TRP A 266 -4.39 14.40 9.00
C TRP A 266 -5.54 14.89 8.11
N THR A 267 -6.14 16.01 8.46
CA THR A 267 -7.22 16.58 7.64
C THR A 267 -6.69 17.12 6.31
N PHE A 268 -5.48 17.67 6.30
CA PHE A 268 -4.80 18.05 5.07
C PHE A 268 -4.44 16.84 4.22
N LEU A 269 -3.83 15.81 4.81
CA LEU A 269 -3.48 14.56 4.12
C LEU A 269 -4.71 13.92 3.46
N SER A 270 -5.81 13.80 4.20
CA SER A 270 -7.02 13.13 3.71
C SER A 270 -7.84 13.94 2.71
N GLN A 271 -7.83 15.27 2.81
CA GLN A 271 -8.66 16.13 1.97
C GLN A 271 -7.91 16.76 0.81
N ILE A 272 -6.69 17.21 1.00
CA ILE A 272 -5.96 17.97 -0.02
C ILE A 272 -4.97 17.09 -0.77
N LEU A 273 -4.13 16.30 -0.08
CA LEU A 273 -3.16 15.42 -0.76
C LEU A 273 -3.80 14.25 -1.52
N THR A 274 -5.09 14.05 -1.40
CA THR A 274 -5.85 13.08 -2.20
C THR A 274 -6.47 13.70 -3.46
N ILE A 275 -6.10 14.91 -3.85
CA ILE A 275 -6.50 15.55 -5.10
C ILE A 275 -5.50 15.17 -6.19
N ARG A 276 -5.98 14.59 -7.31
CA ARG A 276 -5.12 14.19 -8.44
C ARG A 276 -4.50 15.42 -9.09
N SER A 277 -3.23 15.31 -9.48
CA SER A 277 -2.45 16.40 -10.12
C SER A 277 -2.37 17.69 -9.29
N LEU A 278 -2.45 17.58 -7.97
CA LEU A 278 -2.46 18.71 -7.04
C LEU A 278 -1.33 19.71 -7.32
N TRP A 279 -0.11 19.21 -7.48
CA TRP A 279 1.10 20.02 -7.60
C TRP A 279 1.24 20.71 -8.95
N MET A 280 0.50 20.24 -9.96
CA MET A 280 0.43 20.89 -11.26
C MET A 280 -0.48 22.13 -11.21
N PHE A 281 -1.57 22.05 -10.44
CA PHE A 281 -2.51 23.18 -10.27
C PHE A 281 -2.08 24.17 -9.20
N PHE A 282 -1.30 23.72 -8.19
CA PHE A 282 -0.87 24.50 -7.04
C PHE A 282 0.64 24.35 -6.81
N PRO A 283 1.49 24.92 -7.68
CA PRO A 283 2.95 24.78 -7.60
C PRO A 283 3.56 25.44 -6.37
N GLU A 284 3.03 26.61 -5.96
CA GLU A 284 3.52 27.34 -4.79
C GLU A 284 3.17 26.63 -3.48
N LEU A 285 2.01 25.92 -3.44
CA LEU A 285 1.65 25.08 -2.33
C LEU A 285 2.68 23.98 -2.11
N LYS A 286 3.26 23.40 -3.19
CA LYS A 286 4.34 22.41 -3.11
C LYS A 286 5.57 22.98 -2.42
N GLU A 287 5.99 24.19 -2.80
CA GLU A 287 7.14 24.87 -2.20
C GLU A 287 6.91 25.19 -0.72
N VAL A 288 5.73 25.72 -0.37
CA VAL A 288 5.37 26.05 1.01
C VAL A 288 5.26 24.80 1.86
N PHE A 289 4.70 23.72 1.32
CA PHE A 289 4.60 22.43 2.01
C PHE A 289 5.99 21.91 2.40
N MET A 290 6.96 22.02 1.51
CA MET A 290 8.32 21.57 1.74
C MET A 290 9.13 22.50 2.64
N SER A 291 9.07 23.82 2.39
CA SER A 291 9.97 24.81 3.02
C SER A 291 9.64 25.09 4.49
N LYS A 292 8.39 24.94 4.92
CA LYS A 292 7.92 25.38 6.26
C LYS A 292 7.81 24.27 7.30
N GLY A 293 8.35 23.09 7.04
CA GLY A 293 8.36 21.97 7.99
C GLY A 293 7.02 21.23 8.15
N PHE A 294 5.95 21.72 7.49
CA PHE A 294 4.63 21.08 7.54
C PHE A 294 4.65 19.73 6.84
N GLY A 295 5.34 19.59 5.72
CA GLY A 295 5.52 18.33 5.03
C GLY A 295 6.19 17.29 5.93
N ARG A 296 7.28 17.65 6.62
CA ARG A 296 7.92 16.77 7.61
C ARG A 296 6.96 16.36 8.72
N HIS A 297 6.15 17.28 9.23
CA HIS A 297 5.13 16.98 10.22
C HIS A 297 4.11 15.94 9.70
N CYS A 298 3.62 16.09 8.47
CA CYS A 298 2.74 15.13 7.82
C CYS A 298 3.39 13.74 7.67
N PHE A 299 4.64 13.67 7.25
CA PHE A 299 5.39 12.40 7.19
C PHE A 299 5.53 11.73 8.55
N LEU A 300 5.86 12.51 9.59
CA LEU A 300 5.94 11.99 10.97
C LEU A 300 4.58 11.47 11.47
N GLN A 301 3.48 12.13 11.12
CA GLN A 301 2.13 11.66 11.46
C GLN A 301 1.82 10.29 10.86
N ILE A 302 2.15 10.09 9.58
CA ILE A 302 1.99 8.79 8.91
C ILE A 302 2.89 7.73 9.58
N ALA A 303 4.15 8.06 9.85
CA ALA A 303 5.10 7.17 10.50
C ALA A 303 4.63 6.77 11.92
N MET A 304 4.13 7.71 12.72
CA MET A 304 3.57 7.43 14.05
C MET A 304 2.30 6.58 13.97
N ALA A 305 1.43 6.82 13.00
CA ALA A 305 0.22 6.02 12.80
C ALA A 305 0.57 4.58 12.45
N SER A 306 1.59 4.35 11.60
CA SER A 306 2.07 3.03 11.25
C SER A 306 2.67 2.28 12.45
N LYS A 307 3.49 2.95 13.28
CA LYS A 307 4.08 2.40 14.52
C LYS A 307 3.02 2.00 15.56
N ASN A 308 1.97 2.80 15.70
CA ASN A 308 0.91 2.56 16.68
C ASN A 308 -0.07 1.44 16.32
N LYS A 309 0.21 0.60 15.34
CA LYS A 309 -0.62 -0.52 14.87
C LYS A 309 -2.03 -0.12 14.38
N LYS A 310 -2.37 1.16 14.38
CA LYS A 310 -3.68 1.64 13.91
C LYS A 310 -3.84 1.43 12.40
N MET A 311 -2.77 1.54 11.63
CA MET A 311 -2.80 1.20 10.20
C MET A 311 -2.94 -0.30 9.93
N THR A 312 -2.41 -1.16 10.79
CA THR A 312 -2.49 -2.63 10.63
C THR A 312 -3.89 -3.19 10.86
N LEU A 313 -4.71 -2.55 11.70
CA LEU A 313 -6.10 -2.96 11.91
C LEU A 313 -7.00 -2.67 10.70
N CYS A 314 -6.57 -1.78 9.82
CA CYS A 314 -7.32 -1.37 8.64
C CYS A 314 -7.23 -2.37 7.47
N PHE A 315 -6.31 -3.31 7.50
CA PHE A 315 -6.19 -4.35 6.48
C PHE A 315 -7.35 -5.36 6.52
N GLN A 316 -8.05 -5.48 7.66
CA GLN A 316 -9.12 -6.47 7.83
C GLN A 316 -10.48 -6.06 7.24
N GLU A 317 -10.68 -4.78 6.90
CA GLU A 317 -11.99 -4.24 6.48
C GLU A 317 -11.96 -3.45 5.14
N ASN A 318 -10.96 -3.65 4.29
CA ASN A 318 -10.80 -2.92 3.02
C ASN A 318 -10.78 -1.39 3.10
N ALA A 319 -10.66 -0.81 4.29
CA ALA A 319 -10.59 0.63 4.51
C ALA A 319 -9.36 1.00 5.35
N ILE A 320 -8.59 2.01 4.93
CA ILE A 320 -7.60 2.64 5.82
C ILE A 320 -8.37 3.55 6.76
N VAL A 321 -8.49 3.12 8.02
CA VAL A 321 -8.95 4.02 9.08
C VAL A 321 -7.74 4.83 9.52
N LEU A 322 -7.63 6.06 9.04
CA LEU A 322 -6.75 7.05 9.66
C LEU A 322 -7.28 7.36 11.07
N PRO A 323 -6.46 7.85 12.01
CA PRO A 323 -6.85 8.09 13.41
C PRO A 323 -8.03 9.06 13.62
N ILE A 324 -8.56 9.61 12.57
CA ILE A 324 -9.79 10.40 12.49
C ILE A 324 -10.66 9.61 11.52
N ASP A 325 -11.80 9.13 11.88
CA ASP A 325 -12.88 8.40 11.19
C ASP A 325 -13.02 8.58 9.65
N VAL A 326 -11.93 8.65 8.92
CA VAL A 326 -11.90 8.86 7.47
C VAL A 326 -11.36 7.60 6.80
N SER A 327 -12.28 6.76 6.33
CA SER A 327 -11.94 5.72 5.37
C SER A 327 -11.58 6.37 4.04
N LEU A 328 -10.35 6.19 3.55
CA LEU A 328 -9.96 6.61 2.22
C LEU A 328 -10.36 5.52 1.22
N GLU A 329 -11.13 5.90 0.21
CA GLU A 329 -11.39 5.07 -0.95
C GLU A 329 -10.07 4.69 -1.66
N HIS A 330 -10.06 3.62 -2.44
CA HIS A 330 -8.88 3.14 -3.13
C HIS A 330 -8.21 4.20 -4.01
N THR A 331 -9.00 4.91 -4.81
CA THR A 331 -8.52 5.99 -5.71
C THR A 331 -7.86 7.14 -4.95
N SER A 332 -8.46 7.55 -3.83
CA SER A 332 -7.92 8.60 -2.96
C SER A 332 -6.58 8.21 -2.34
N PHE A 333 -6.41 6.93 -1.97
CA PHE A 333 -5.16 6.44 -1.41
C PHE A 333 -4.03 6.39 -2.45
N HIS A 334 -4.30 5.91 -3.67
CA HIS A 334 -3.32 5.94 -4.76
C HIS A 334 -2.87 7.37 -5.07
N THR A 335 -3.82 8.29 -5.14
CA THR A 335 -3.52 9.71 -5.38
C THR A 335 -2.64 10.31 -4.27
N LEU A 336 -2.92 9.96 -3.00
CA LEU A 336 -2.07 10.35 -1.87
C LEU A 336 -0.63 9.86 -2.07
N VAL A 337 -0.46 8.58 -2.44
CA VAL A 337 0.87 7.99 -2.67
C VAL A 337 1.61 8.71 -3.79
N VAL A 338 0.96 8.96 -4.93
CA VAL A 338 1.57 9.70 -6.06
C VAL A 338 2.01 11.09 -5.63
N ASN A 339 1.14 11.87 -4.99
CA ASN A 339 1.47 13.22 -4.54
C ASN A 339 2.64 13.25 -3.53
N LEU A 340 2.71 12.25 -2.64
CA LEU A 340 3.83 12.14 -1.69
C LEU A 340 5.13 11.70 -2.37
N LEU A 341 5.07 10.82 -3.37
CA LEU A 341 6.23 10.44 -4.18
C LEU A 341 6.81 11.63 -4.96
N GLU A 342 5.96 12.46 -5.57
CA GLU A 342 6.40 13.68 -6.27
C GLU A 342 7.10 14.65 -5.34
N ILE A 343 6.60 14.83 -4.11
CA ILE A 343 7.25 15.64 -3.08
C ILE A 343 8.60 15.05 -2.69
N THR A 344 8.63 13.74 -2.46
CA THR A 344 9.86 13.03 -2.09
C THR A 344 10.94 13.21 -3.16
N THR A 345 10.58 13.08 -4.43
CA THR A 345 11.50 13.33 -5.54
C THR A 345 12.09 14.75 -5.50
N SER A 346 11.25 15.73 -5.25
CA SER A 346 11.68 17.14 -5.11
C SER A 346 12.59 17.35 -3.90
N THR A 347 12.31 16.68 -2.78
CA THR A 347 13.13 16.76 -1.55
C THR A 347 14.49 16.11 -1.72
N LEU A 348 14.56 14.94 -2.32
CA LEU A 348 15.80 14.21 -2.57
C LEU A 348 16.73 14.97 -3.54
N SER A 349 16.18 15.83 -4.37
CA SER A 349 16.95 16.68 -5.30
C SER A 349 17.55 17.92 -4.64
N GLN A 350 17.18 18.24 -3.38
CA GLN A 350 17.69 19.43 -2.67
C GLN A 350 19.05 19.15 -2.02
N PRO A 351 20.04 20.05 -2.13
CA PRO A 351 21.39 19.85 -1.59
C PRO A 351 21.45 19.80 -0.06
N ASN A 352 20.43 20.28 0.64
CA ASN A 352 20.39 20.39 2.11
C ASN A 352 19.56 19.29 2.78
N CYS A 353 19.25 18.20 2.10
CA CYS A 353 18.47 17.12 2.66
C CYS A 353 19.31 16.34 3.69
N THR A 354 18.89 16.34 4.95
CA THR A 354 19.60 15.62 6.03
C THR A 354 19.25 14.13 6.00
N PHE A 355 20.19 13.27 6.41
CA PHE A 355 20.02 11.82 6.49
C PHE A 355 18.73 11.41 7.21
N ASN A 356 18.43 12.00 8.38
CA ASN A 356 17.23 11.66 9.14
C ASN A 356 15.92 11.98 8.41
N VAL A 357 15.90 13.06 7.63
CA VAL A 357 14.71 13.40 6.82
C VAL A 357 14.51 12.38 5.70
N VAL A 358 15.59 11.97 5.03
CA VAL A 358 15.52 10.93 3.99
C VAL A 358 15.05 9.60 4.57
N LEU A 359 15.54 9.25 5.76
CA LEU A 359 15.15 8.04 6.45
C LEU A 359 13.65 8.03 6.80
N ASP A 360 13.15 9.12 7.42
CA ASP A 360 11.73 9.25 7.76
C ASP A 360 10.84 9.13 6.51
N ILE A 361 11.24 9.78 5.41
CA ILE A 361 10.56 9.72 4.12
C ILE A 361 10.56 8.29 3.58
N ALA A 362 11.72 7.63 3.56
CA ALA A 362 11.85 6.26 3.03
C ALA A 362 10.96 5.28 3.80
N VAL A 363 10.90 5.37 5.13
CA VAL A 363 10.04 4.53 5.97
C VAL A 363 8.56 4.77 5.64
N VAL A 364 8.14 6.03 5.51
CA VAL A 364 6.75 6.37 5.20
C VAL A 364 6.37 5.86 3.81
N ILE A 365 7.19 6.14 2.80
CA ILE A 365 6.92 5.68 1.42
C ILE A 365 6.89 4.16 1.36
N THR A 366 7.82 3.45 2.01
CA THR A 366 7.82 1.99 2.08
C THR A 366 6.51 1.47 2.65
N THR A 367 6.02 2.05 3.76
CA THR A 367 4.76 1.65 4.39
C THR A 367 3.55 1.88 3.48
N LEU A 368 3.52 3.01 2.77
CA LEU A 368 2.42 3.33 1.85
C LEU A 368 2.42 2.41 0.62
N LEU A 369 3.58 2.12 0.06
CA LEU A 369 3.73 1.19 -1.07
C LEU A 369 3.39 -0.24 -0.69
N GLU A 370 3.69 -0.66 0.54
CA GLU A 370 3.30 -1.97 1.05
C GLU A 370 1.78 -2.13 1.12
N VAL A 371 1.08 -1.12 1.63
CA VAL A 371 -0.39 -1.08 1.64
C VAL A 371 -0.94 -1.18 0.21
N LEU A 372 -0.31 -0.48 -0.74
CA LEU A 372 -0.69 -0.51 -2.14
C LEU A 372 -0.54 -1.91 -2.75
N SER A 373 0.61 -2.55 -2.52
CA SER A 373 0.93 -3.90 -3.00
C SER A 373 -0.05 -4.95 -2.46
N TYR A 374 -0.40 -4.86 -1.18
CA TYR A 374 -1.36 -5.76 -0.55
C TYR A 374 -2.77 -5.64 -1.15
N ARG A 375 -3.25 -4.41 -1.37
CA ARG A 375 -4.56 -4.16 -1.98
C ARG A 375 -4.64 -4.73 -3.40
N ARG A 376 -3.55 -4.67 -4.17
CA ARG A 376 -3.45 -5.26 -5.49
C ARG A 376 -3.66 -6.77 -5.46
N SER A 377 -3.07 -7.49 -4.51
CA SER A 377 -3.24 -8.94 -4.36
C SER A 377 -4.69 -9.32 -4.02
N SER A 378 -5.35 -8.58 -3.12
CA SER A 378 -6.71 -8.92 -2.67
C SER A 378 -7.76 -8.72 -3.78
N THR A 379 -7.59 -7.74 -4.67
CA THR A 379 -8.54 -7.50 -5.77
C THR A 379 -8.49 -8.56 -6.87
N TYR A 380 -7.39 -9.31 -7.00
CA TYR A 380 -7.30 -10.43 -7.95
C TYR A 380 -7.96 -11.71 -7.41
N ASP A 381 -7.86 -11.98 -6.11
CA ASP A 381 -8.46 -13.17 -5.49
C ASP A 381 -10.00 -13.10 -5.44
N ASP A 382 -10.59 -11.91 -5.27
CA ASP A 382 -12.04 -11.72 -5.21
C ASP A 382 -12.74 -11.86 -6.58
N LYS A 383 -12.01 -11.68 -7.70
CA LYS A 383 -12.59 -11.79 -9.06
C LYS A 383 -12.78 -13.23 -9.56
N GLU A 384 -12.10 -14.21 -8.97
CA GLU A 384 -12.29 -15.63 -9.32
C GLU A 384 -13.55 -16.26 -8.69
N GLY A 385 -14.19 -15.60 -7.73
CA GLY A 385 -15.30 -16.15 -6.93
C GLY A 385 -16.71 -15.60 -7.19
N SER A 386 -16.88 -14.46 -7.88
CA SER A 386 -18.20 -13.83 -8.04
C SER A 386 -18.79 -13.98 -9.43
N LYS A 387 -19.98 -14.57 -9.52
CA LYS A 387 -20.84 -14.52 -10.71
C LYS A 387 -21.39 -13.08 -10.83
N MET A 388 -21.07 -12.41 -11.91
CA MET A 388 -21.44 -11.01 -12.18
C MET A 388 -22.90 -10.90 -12.68
N ASP A 389 -23.61 -9.88 -12.20
CA ASP A 389 -24.87 -9.37 -12.77
C ASP A 389 -24.53 -8.34 -13.85
N GLU A 390 -25.18 -8.48 -15.03
CA GLU A 390 -24.86 -7.72 -16.25
C GLU A 390 -25.13 -6.19 -16.19
N ASP A 391 -25.87 -5.70 -15.20
CA ASP A 391 -26.28 -4.27 -15.13
C ASP A 391 -25.24 -3.31 -14.51
N ASN A 392 -24.10 -3.83 -14.01
CA ASN A 392 -23.05 -3.02 -13.37
C ASN A 392 -21.76 -2.84 -14.21
N MET A 393 -21.69 -3.37 -15.43
CA MET A 393 -20.45 -3.41 -16.22
C MET A 393 -19.88 -2.03 -16.59
N GLU A 394 -20.71 -1.05 -16.95
CA GLU A 394 -20.21 0.27 -17.40
C GLU A 394 -19.59 1.13 -16.28
N SER A 395 -20.02 0.98 -15.03
CA SER A 395 -19.42 1.67 -13.89
C SER A 395 -18.11 1.02 -13.45
N GLU A 396 -18.04 -0.32 -13.51
CA GLU A 396 -16.85 -1.08 -13.15
C GLU A 396 -15.73 -0.94 -14.19
N GLU A 397 -16.04 -0.85 -15.48
CA GLU A 397 -15.03 -0.58 -16.52
C GLU A 397 -14.39 0.82 -16.34
N LYS A 398 -15.16 1.85 -16.02
CA LYS A 398 -14.62 3.20 -15.76
C LYS A 398 -13.78 3.27 -14.51
N GLU A 399 -14.15 2.53 -13.45
CA GLU A 399 -13.33 2.43 -12.24
C GLU A 399 -12.04 1.66 -12.50
N ALA A 400 -12.08 0.58 -13.28
CA ALA A 400 -10.91 -0.19 -13.67
C ALA A 400 -9.92 0.63 -14.50
N ASP A 401 -10.39 1.46 -15.42
CA ASP A 401 -9.56 2.34 -16.24
C ASP A 401 -8.86 3.42 -15.38
N VAL A 402 -9.58 4.05 -14.45
CA VAL A 402 -8.99 5.03 -13.52
C VAL A 402 -7.94 4.38 -12.62
N PHE A 403 -8.17 3.13 -12.21
CA PHE A 403 -7.23 2.36 -11.39
C PHE A 403 -5.93 2.07 -12.14
N HIS A 404 -6.06 1.66 -13.40
CA HIS A 404 -4.91 1.37 -14.26
C HIS A 404 -4.07 2.62 -14.54
N ASP A 405 -4.70 3.77 -14.71
CA ASP A 405 -4.00 5.05 -14.88
C ASP A 405 -3.24 5.49 -13.62
N LEU A 406 -3.84 5.30 -12.44
CA LEU A 406 -3.17 5.61 -11.16
C LEU A 406 -1.98 4.67 -10.88
N GLU A 407 -2.08 3.38 -11.25
CA GLU A 407 -0.92 2.47 -11.19
C GLU A 407 0.21 2.94 -12.10
N LYS A 408 -0.09 3.40 -13.30
CA LYS A 408 0.90 3.98 -14.21
C LYS A 408 1.55 5.23 -13.62
N ASP A 409 0.76 6.09 -12.96
CA ASP A 409 1.27 7.29 -12.31
C ASP A 409 2.27 6.95 -11.18
N VAL A 410 2.00 5.91 -10.38
CA VAL A 410 2.94 5.42 -9.35
C VAL A 410 4.23 4.88 -9.99
N ILE A 411 4.11 4.03 -11.02
CA ILE A 411 5.26 3.46 -11.73
C ILE A 411 6.09 4.56 -12.40
N TYR A 412 5.45 5.56 -12.98
CA TYR A 412 6.12 6.70 -13.61
C TYR A 412 6.90 7.55 -12.59
N THR A 413 6.33 7.75 -11.40
CA THR A 413 6.95 8.56 -10.34
C THR A 413 8.10 7.83 -9.66
N LEU A 414 7.98 6.50 -9.47
CA LEU A 414 9.06 5.62 -8.97
C LEU A 414 10.08 5.29 -10.07
N ASN A 415 10.51 6.29 -10.81
CA ASN A 415 11.46 6.11 -11.90
C ASN A 415 12.89 5.86 -11.42
N ASP A 416 13.78 5.59 -12.38
CA ASP A 416 15.18 5.27 -12.15
C ASP A 416 15.91 6.35 -11.34
N ARG A 417 15.61 7.63 -11.61
CA ARG A 417 16.21 8.77 -10.89
C ARG A 417 15.81 8.79 -9.42
N PHE A 418 14.54 8.51 -9.13
CA PHE A 418 14.06 8.41 -7.75
C PHE A 418 14.82 7.32 -6.98
N LEU A 419 14.90 6.11 -7.56
CA LEU A 419 15.60 4.98 -6.95
C LEU A 419 17.07 5.31 -6.67
N LEU A 420 17.77 5.84 -7.65
CA LEU A 420 19.20 6.20 -7.53
C LEU A 420 19.44 7.31 -6.51
N HIS A 421 18.59 8.34 -6.48
CA HIS A 421 18.71 9.42 -5.50
C HIS A 421 18.47 8.94 -4.07
N LEU A 422 17.44 8.11 -3.85
CA LEU A 422 17.14 7.56 -2.53
C LEU A 422 18.28 6.68 -2.01
N ILE A 423 18.77 5.76 -2.84
CA ILE A 423 19.88 4.87 -2.48
C ILE A 423 21.15 5.68 -2.19
N LYS A 424 21.48 6.65 -3.04
CA LYS A 424 22.65 7.51 -2.84
C LYS A 424 22.52 8.36 -1.56
N ALA A 425 21.34 8.87 -1.26
CA ALA A 425 21.11 9.67 -0.07
C ALA A 425 21.24 8.86 1.23
N LEU A 426 20.84 7.58 1.23
CA LEU A 426 20.93 6.70 2.40
C LEU A 426 22.24 5.94 2.51
N LEU A 427 22.83 5.49 1.39
CA LEU A 427 24.01 4.63 1.37
C LEU A 427 25.26 5.32 0.81
N GLY A 428 25.21 6.61 0.44
CA GLY A 428 26.32 7.32 -0.22
C GLY A 428 27.62 7.31 0.57
N GLY A 429 27.54 7.36 1.90
CA GLY A 429 28.72 7.23 2.78
C GLY A 429 29.38 5.85 2.74
N MET A 430 28.61 4.79 2.48
CA MET A 430 29.10 3.40 2.40
C MET A 430 29.56 3.04 0.98
N MET A 431 29.11 3.78 -0.05
CA MET A 431 29.49 3.54 -1.45
C MET A 431 30.86 4.12 -1.79
N ASN A 432 31.32 5.16 -1.08
CA ASN A 432 32.63 5.82 -1.32
C ASN A 432 33.80 5.10 -0.67
N VAL A 433 33.79 3.76 -0.65
CA VAL A 433 34.74 2.93 0.12
C VAL A 433 36.10 2.81 -0.59
N ASN A 434 36.94 3.84 -0.45
CA ASN A 434 38.39 3.67 -0.44
C ASN A 434 38.96 3.43 0.98
N GLU A 435 38.14 3.60 2.02
CA GLU A 435 38.48 3.35 3.43
C GLU A 435 37.38 2.50 4.06
N ALA A 436 37.52 1.18 3.94
CA ALA A 436 36.65 0.26 4.66
C ALA A 436 36.96 0.35 6.14
N SER A 437 36.13 1.06 6.91
CA SER A 437 36.04 0.79 8.33
C SER A 437 35.43 -0.59 8.52
N ASP A 438 36.15 -1.50 9.17
CA ASP A 438 35.69 -2.86 9.48
C ASP A 438 34.49 -2.88 10.44
N PHE A 439 33.93 -1.74 10.77
CA PHE A 439 32.85 -1.58 11.74
C PHE A 439 31.68 -0.78 11.16
N TYR A 440 30.47 -1.33 11.32
CA TYR A 440 29.22 -0.65 11.00
C TYR A 440 28.62 -0.03 12.27
N GLU A 441 28.19 1.21 12.18
CA GLU A 441 27.47 1.89 13.25
C GLU A 441 25.96 1.57 13.19
N ASP A 442 25.24 1.82 14.28
CA ASP A 442 23.77 1.58 14.34
C ASP A 442 23.01 2.34 13.23
N LYS A 443 23.48 3.52 12.82
CA LYS A 443 22.91 4.28 11.69
C LYS A 443 23.01 3.52 10.37
N ASP A 444 24.09 2.77 10.15
CA ASP A 444 24.32 2.00 8.91
C ASP A 444 23.38 0.79 8.84
N PHE A 445 23.15 0.12 9.98
CA PHE A 445 22.16 -0.94 10.09
C PHE A 445 20.75 -0.44 9.76
N VAL A 446 20.39 0.75 10.27
CA VAL A 446 19.09 1.37 10.00
C VAL A 446 18.97 1.77 8.54
N ALA A 447 19.98 2.39 7.95
CA ALA A 447 19.99 2.80 6.55
C ALA A 447 19.83 1.61 5.59
N LEU A 448 20.66 0.57 5.76
CA LEU A 448 20.62 -0.64 4.95
C LEU A 448 19.30 -1.41 5.10
N GLY A 449 18.81 -1.54 6.34
CA GLY A 449 17.52 -2.14 6.60
C GLY A 449 16.38 -1.40 5.90
N THR A 450 16.38 -0.07 5.95
CA THR A 450 15.36 0.78 5.31
C THR A 450 15.43 0.68 3.79
N VAL A 451 16.63 0.72 3.19
CA VAL A 451 16.78 0.56 1.73
C VAL A 451 16.31 -0.81 1.28
N CYS A 452 16.69 -1.88 1.98
CA CYS A 452 16.25 -3.23 1.64
C CYS A 452 14.73 -3.40 1.79
N ALA A 453 14.12 -2.80 2.82
CA ALA A 453 12.69 -2.78 3.02
C ALA A 453 11.97 -2.08 1.85
N PHE A 454 12.46 -0.91 1.48
CA PHE A 454 11.93 -0.15 0.35
C PHE A 454 12.05 -0.92 -0.97
N LEU A 455 13.23 -1.48 -1.28
CA LEU A 455 13.45 -2.24 -2.51
C LEU A 455 12.63 -3.54 -2.56
N HIS A 456 12.49 -4.24 -1.43
CA HIS A 456 11.65 -5.43 -1.34
C HIS A 456 10.19 -5.14 -1.76
N VAL A 457 9.63 -4.04 -1.26
CA VAL A 457 8.27 -3.61 -1.62
C VAL A 457 8.21 -3.14 -3.08
N THR A 458 9.21 -2.38 -3.51
CA THR A 458 9.29 -1.84 -4.88
C THR A 458 9.36 -2.96 -5.93
N PHE A 459 10.04 -4.07 -5.63
CA PHE A 459 10.09 -5.25 -6.51
C PHE A 459 8.73 -5.94 -6.71
N ASN A 460 7.75 -5.65 -5.88
CA ASN A 460 6.38 -6.15 -6.05
C ASN A 460 5.51 -5.23 -6.93
N ILE A 461 5.94 -3.99 -7.14
CA ILE A 461 5.17 -2.94 -7.83
C ILE A 461 5.74 -2.64 -9.21
N LEU A 462 7.07 -2.49 -9.32
CA LEU A 462 7.75 -2.13 -10.56
C LEU A 462 8.06 -3.34 -11.44
N PRO A 463 8.27 -3.15 -12.76
CA PRO A 463 8.80 -4.16 -13.64
C PRO A 463 10.16 -4.66 -13.13
N LEU A 464 10.19 -5.90 -12.65
CA LEU A 464 11.31 -6.46 -11.87
C LEU A 464 12.62 -6.44 -12.66
N GLU A 465 12.62 -6.91 -13.91
CA GLU A 465 13.82 -7.02 -14.75
C GLU A 465 14.52 -5.67 -14.97
N LYS A 466 13.74 -4.63 -15.34
CA LYS A 466 14.28 -3.29 -15.55
C LYS A 466 14.87 -2.72 -14.25
N THR A 467 14.14 -2.85 -13.15
CA THR A 467 14.56 -2.34 -11.84
C THR A 467 15.83 -3.02 -11.36
N ILE A 468 15.91 -4.34 -11.48
CA ILE A 468 17.10 -5.13 -11.11
C ILE A 468 18.30 -4.70 -11.96
N THR A 469 18.13 -4.53 -13.27
CA THR A 469 19.22 -4.11 -14.17
C THR A 469 19.80 -2.77 -13.75
N ILE A 470 18.96 -1.78 -13.46
CA ILE A 470 19.40 -0.46 -13.01
C ILE A 470 20.17 -0.56 -11.69
N LEU A 471 19.62 -1.27 -10.71
CA LEU A 471 20.25 -1.41 -9.40
C LEU A 471 21.56 -2.18 -9.46
N ALA A 472 21.65 -3.24 -10.27
CA ALA A 472 22.83 -4.07 -10.37
C ALA A 472 24.03 -3.36 -11.04
N TYR A 473 23.78 -2.52 -12.06
CA TYR A 473 24.85 -1.95 -12.87
C TYR A 473 25.09 -0.45 -12.67
N TRP A 474 24.12 0.27 -12.14
CA TRP A 474 24.24 1.71 -11.92
C TRP A 474 24.49 2.07 -10.45
N THR A 475 24.55 1.07 -9.58
CA THR A 475 24.85 1.26 -8.15
C THR A 475 25.81 0.17 -7.66
N ASP A 476 26.58 0.47 -6.62
CA ASP A 476 27.41 -0.50 -5.92
C ASP A 476 26.66 -1.28 -4.83
N ILE A 477 25.33 -1.31 -4.91
CA ILE A 477 24.47 -1.85 -3.86
C ILE A 477 24.77 -3.33 -3.56
N VAL A 478 25.10 -4.12 -4.58
CA VAL A 478 25.43 -5.55 -4.41
C VAL A 478 26.68 -5.73 -3.58
N THR A 479 27.73 -4.94 -3.84
CA THR A 479 28.99 -4.96 -3.09
C THR A 479 28.78 -4.49 -1.64
N VAL A 480 27.99 -3.42 -1.45
CA VAL A 480 27.68 -2.91 -0.12
C VAL A 480 26.87 -3.92 0.69
N LEU A 481 25.82 -4.50 0.09
CA LEU A 481 25.01 -5.55 0.74
C LEU A 481 25.84 -6.79 1.06
N TRP A 482 26.72 -7.20 0.17
CA TRP A 482 27.58 -8.34 0.42
C TRP A 482 28.51 -8.13 1.61
N LYS A 483 29.26 -7.03 1.64
CA LYS A 483 30.14 -6.68 2.77
C LYS A 483 29.37 -6.65 4.09
N PHE A 484 28.20 -6.04 4.08
CA PHE A 484 27.35 -5.96 5.26
C PHE A 484 26.83 -7.33 5.72
N MET A 485 26.32 -8.16 4.81
CA MET A 485 25.86 -9.52 5.13
C MET A 485 26.99 -10.39 5.69
N LYS A 486 28.19 -10.28 5.12
CA LYS A 486 29.38 -10.97 5.60
C LYS A 486 29.70 -10.56 7.04
N TYR A 487 29.75 -9.25 7.32
CA TYR A 487 29.94 -8.72 8.66
C TYR A 487 28.87 -9.21 9.65
N CYS A 488 27.58 -9.15 9.28
CA CYS A 488 26.49 -9.63 10.12
C CYS A 488 26.59 -11.14 10.43
N HIS A 489 27.01 -11.94 9.45
CA HIS A 489 27.18 -13.38 9.62
C HIS A 489 28.37 -13.70 10.54
N GLU A 490 29.50 -13.03 10.37
CA GLU A 490 30.72 -13.20 11.20
C GLU A 490 30.49 -12.75 12.63
N SER A 491 29.85 -11.59 12.83
CA SER A 491 29.51 -11.05 14.14
C SER A 491 28.31 -11.73 14.80
N LYS A 492 27.59 -12.59 14.08
CA LYS A 492 26.29 -13.20 14.50
C LYS A 492 25.23 -12.18 14.92
N LYS A 493 25.36 -10.93 14.46
CA LYS A 493 24.45 -9.83 14.76
C LYS A 493 23.76 -9.36 13.49
N TRP A 494 22.49 -9.73 13.31
CA TRP A 494 21.65 -9.27 12.20
C TRP A 494 20.75 -8.10 12.65
N PRO A 495 20.45 -7.15 11.75
CA PRO A 495 19.60 -6.01 12.10
C PRO A 495 18.19 -6.46 12.45
N SER A 496 17.58 -5.81 13.45
CA SER A 496 16.14 -5.94 13.69
C SER A 496 15.40 -4.98 12.77
N LEU A 497 14.55 -5.52 11.90
CA LEU A 497 13.81 -4.73 10.90
C LEU A 497 12.39 -4.35 11.35
N SER A 498 11.99 -4.73 12.56
CA SER A 498 10.66 -4.44 13.10
C SER A 498 10.39 -2.94 13.31
N GLU A 499 11.43 -2.11 13.40
CA GLU A 499 11.29 -0.65 13.49
C GLU A 499 11.03 -0.01 12.13
N GLN A 500 11.69 -0.50 11.08
CA GLN A 500 11.52 -0.02 9.70
C GLN A 500 10.27 -0.58 9.04
N LEU A 501 9.87 -1.79 9.44
CA LEU A 501 8.72 -2.51 8.93
C LEU A 501 7.80 -2.92 10.09
N PRO A 502 6.98 -1.99 10.60
CA PRO A 502 6.16 -2.21 11.81
C PRO A 502 5.14 -3.34 11.70
N TYR A 503 4.86 -3.80 10.48
CA TYR A 503 3.99 -4.96 10.21
C TYR A 503 4.72 -6.30 10.34
N LEU A 504 6.06 -6.33 10.38
CA LEU A 504 6.80 -7.55 10.66
C LEU A 504 6.79 -7.89 12.16
N PRO A 505 6.71 -9.18 12.52
CA PRO A 505 6.98 -9.63 13.89
C PRO A 505 8.39 -9.26 14.33
N VAL A 506 8.56 -8.98 15.62
CA VAL A 506 9.84 -8.57 16.22
C VAL A 506 10.92 -9.66 16.07
N ASP A 507 10.51 -10.90 16.00
CA ASP A 507 11.36 -12.11 15.86
C ASP A 507 11.70 -12.44 14.41
N THR A 508 11.30 -11.61 13.43
CA THR A 508 11.63 -11.83 12.03
C THR A 508 13.14 -11.70 11.80
N PRO A 509 13.80 -12.73 11.23
CA PRO A 509 15.24 -12.68 11.00
C PRO A 509 15.64 -11.55 10.04
N GLY A 510 16.59 -10.71 10.43
CA GLY A 510 17.03 -9.58 9.61
C GLY A 510 17.65 -9.96 8.27
N TRP A 511 18.26 -11.14 8.17
CA TRP A 511 18.79 -11.64 6.90
C TRP A 511 17.71 -11.88 5.83
N LEU A 512 16.46 -12.09 6.24
CA LEU A 512 15.38 -12.45 5.32
C LEU A 512 15.14 -11.35 4.28
N ILE A 513 15.08 -10.10 4.72
CA ILE A 513 14.83 -8.97 3.81
C ILE A 513 16.08 -8.61 2.99
N LEU A 514 17.27 -8.74 3.59
CA LEU A 514 18.52 -8.51 2.88
C LEU A 514 18.68 -9.48 1.69
N LEU A 515 18.41 -10.75 1.91
CA LEU A 515 18.45 -11.76 0.87
C LEU A 515 17.35 -11.62 -0.17
N SER A 516 16.17 -11.10 0.21
CA SER A 516 15.09 -10.82 -0.74
C SER A 516 15.47 -9.77 -1.79
N VAL A 517 16.45 -8.92 -1.48
CA VAL A 517 17.00 -7.91 -2.39
C VAL A 517 18.30 -8.41 -3.05
N PHE A 518 19.21 -8.98 -2.28
CA PHE A 518 20.52 -9.41 -2.78
C PHE A 518 20.42 -10.55 -3.81
N CYS A 519 19.63 -11.59 -3.52
CA CYS A 519 19.57 -12.78 -4.38
C CYS A 519 19.14 -12.48 -5.82
N PRO A 520 18.05 -11.73 -6.08
CA PRO A 520 17.66 -11.40 -7.45
C PRO A 520 18.67 -10.51 -8.17
N LEU A 521 19.30 -9.55 -7.48
CA LEU A 521 20.32 -8.68 -8.05
C LEU A 521 21.56 -9.47 -8.44
N PHE A 522 22.09 -10.29 -7.54
CA PHE A 522 23.28 -11.07 -7.77
C PHE A 522 23.07 -12.16 -8.82
N LYS A 523 21.91 -12.83 -8.80
CA LYS A 523 21.50 -13.80 -9.84
C LYS A 523 21.51 -13.16 -11.22
N HIS A 524 20.95 -11.94 -11.34
CA HIS A 524 20.93 -11.21 -12.61
C HIS A 524 22.33 -10.88 -13.12
N MET A 525 23.22 -10.44 -12.24
CA MET A 525 24.63 -10.20 -12.61
C MET A 525 25.32 -11.48 -13.09
N LEU A 526 25.12 -12.61 -12.42
CA LEU A 526 25.69 -13.90 -12.82
C LEU A 526 25.21 -14.42 -14.17
N MET A 527 24.03 -13.98 -14.64
CA MET A 527 23.51 -14.36 -15.97
C MET A 527 24.26 -13.70 -17.11
N LEU A 528 24.91 -12.57 -16.87
CA LEU A 528 25.57 -11.76 -17.89
C LEU A 528 27.09 -11.88 -17.88
N VAL A 529 27.68 -12.42 -16.80
CA VAL A 529 29.10 -12.59 -16.64
C VAL A 529 29.61 -13.81 -17.46
N ASP A 530 30.74 -13.68 -18.14
CA ASP A 530 31.39 -14.79 -18.85
C ASP A 530 32.37 -15.58 -17.95
N ASN A 531 32.98 -16.62 -18.52
CA ASN A 531 33.90 -17.47 -17.75
C ASN A 531 35.18 -16.74 -17.31
N GLU A 532 35.72 -15.83 -18.13
CA GLU A 532 36.91 -15.06 -17.80
C GLU A 532 36.64 -14.07 -16.68
N GLU A 533 35.52 -13.33 -16.81
CA GLU A 533 35.10 -12.37 -15.78
C GLU A 533 34.85 -13.05 -14.44
N PHE A 534 34.17 -14.20 -14.43
CA PHE A 534 33.84 -14.92 -13.20
C PHE A 534 35.08 -15.53 -12.53
N PHE A 535 35.87 -16.33 -13.28
CA PHE A 535 36.93 -17.11 -12.67
C PHE A 535 38.26 -16.36 -12.54
N ASP A 536 38.61 -15.51 -13.52
CA ASP A 536 39.91 -14.89 -13.61
C ASP A 536 39.91 -13.44 -13.13
N GLN A 537 38.83 -12.69 -13.39
CA GLN A 537 38.67 -11.32 -12.90
C GLN A 537 37.94 -11.24 -11.55
N GLY A 538 37.26 -12.31 -11.10
CA GLY A 538 36.56 -12.36 -9.83
C GLY A 538 35.33 -11.42 -9.78
N LYS A 539 34.56 -11.35 -10.88
CA LYS A 539 33.34 -10.57 -10.95
C LYS A 539 32.08 -11.47 -10.89
N PRO A 540 30.98 -11.05 -10.32
CA PRO A 540 30.71 -9.77 -9.62
C PRO A 540 31.34 -9.69 -8.22
N LEU A 541 31.78 -10.79 -7.66
CA LEU A 541 32.49 -10.90 -6.38
C LEU A 541 33.72 -11.81 -6.50
N PRO A 542 34.78 -11.58 -5.70
CA PRO A 542 35.94 -12.50 -5.64
C PRO A 542 35.51 -13.92 -5.29
N LEU A 543 36.17 -14.93 -5.87
CA LEU A 543 35.82 -16.34 -5.64
C LEU A 543 35.82 -16.76 -4.17
N ASN A 544 36.66 -16.16 -3.33
CA ASN A 544 36.64 -16.42 -1.89
C ASN A 544 35.37 -15.93 -1.23
N ASP A 545 34.84 -14.77 -1.67
CA ASP A 545 33.58 -14.24 -1.18
C ASP A 545 32.38 -15.06 -1.70
N ILE A 546 32.45 -15.57 -2.93
CA ILE A 546 31.46 -16.50 -3.47
C ILE A 546 31.43 -17.81 -2.67
N LYS A 547 32.59 -18.36 -2.28
CA LYS A 547 32.63 -19.52 -1.38
C LYS A 547 31.89 -19.25 -0.07
N TYR A 548 32.13 -18.07 0.50
CA TYR A 548 31.46 -17.67 1.74
C TYR A 548 29.94 -17.45 1.56
N LEU A 549 29.55 -16.87 0.44
CA LEU A 549 28.14 -16.70 0.07
C LEU A 549 27.41 -18.05 -0.05
N ILE A 550 28.04 -19.07 -0.64
CA ILE A 550 27.50 -20.42 -0.73
C ILE A 550 27.19 -20.98 0.66
N ILE A 551 28.08 -20.78 1.63
CA ILE A 551 27.88 -21.23 3.02
C ILE A 551 26.66 -20.52 3.64
N ILE A 552 26.55 -19.19 3.48
CA ILE A 552 25.41 -18.43 3.98
C ILE A 552 24.10 -18.91 3.35
N LEU A 553 24.05 -19.04 2.02
CA LEU A 553 22.83 -19.45 1.30
C LEU A 553 22.40 -20.86 1.70
N ARG A 554 23.36 -21.79 1.84
CA ARG A 554 23.13 -23.16 2.30
C ARG A 554 22.47 -23.18 3.69
N GLN A 555 23.02 -22.42 4.64
CA GLN A 555 22.50 -22.32 6.01
C GLN A 555 21.09 -21.70 6.04
N VAL A 556 20.89 -20.63 5.28
CA VAL A 556 19.58 -19.96 5.19
C VAL A 556 18.52 -20.90 4.58
N LEU A 557 18.83 -21.58 3.48
CA LEU A 557 17.93 -22.53 2.85
C LEU A 557 17.54 -23.65 3.81
N TRP A 558 18.52 -24.20 4.53
CA TRP A 558 18.27 -25.22 5.54
C TRP A 558 17.38 -24.70 6.67
N GLN A 559 17.65 -23.47 7.14
CA GLN A 559 16.85 -22.83 8.18
C GLN A 559 15.40 -22.64 7.75
N VAL A 560 15.13 -22.17 6.52
CA VAL A 560 13.79 -21.88 6.02
C VAL A 560 13.04 -23.15 5.64
N LEU A 561 13.71 -24.13 5.02
CA LEU A 561 13.05 -25.32 4.48
C LEU A 561 12.93 -26.47 5.49
N TRP A 562 13.87 -26.56 6.45
CA TRP A 562 13.90 -27.65 7.40
C TRP A 562 13.57 -27.27 8.84
N VAL A 563 14.28 -26.26 9.39
CA VAL A 563 14.15 -25.89 10.81
C VAL A 563 12.84 -25.17 11.06
N ASN A 564 12.53 -24.15 10.26
CA ASN A 564 11.30 -23.34 10.37
C ASN A 564 10.52 -23.38 9.05
N PRO A 565 10.01 -24.55 8.64
CA PRO A 565 9.32 -24.68 7.36
C PRO A 565 8.04 -23.87 7.31
N THR A 566 7.77 -23.30 6.14
CA THR A 566 6.50 -22.66 5.82
C THR A 566 5.45 -23.75 5.59
N PHE A 567 4.62 -24.03 6.59
CA PHE A 567 3.48 -24.89 6.38
C PHE A 567 2.32 -24.07 5.80
N GLN A 568 1.82 -24.48 4.65
CA GLN A 568 0.49 -24.12 4.18
C GLN A 568 -0.53 -24.76 5.13
N THR A 569 -0.83 -24.11 6.23
CA THR A 569 -2.01 -24.47 7.02
C THR A 569 -3.21 -23.87 6.30
N SER A 570 -3.90 -24.69 5.53
CA SER A 570 -5.17 -24.42 4.86
C SER A 570 -6.36 -24.24 5.83
N SER A 571 -6.15 -23.66 6.99
CA SER A 571 -7.20 -23.30 7.93
C SER A 571 -6.97 -21.86 8.41
N GLY A 572 -7.24 -20.93 7.51
CA GLY A 572 -7.15 -19.50 7.80
C GLY A 572 -8.22 -19.05 8.79
N LYS A 573 -7.83 -18.82 10.03
CA LYS A 573 -8.55 -17.89 10.88
C LYS A 573 -8.11 -16.47 10.48
N PRO A 574 -9.03 -15.50 10.34
CA PRO A 574 -8.74 -14.15 9.84
C PRO A 574 -7.78 -13.30 10.70
N GLY A 575 -7.17 -13.84 11.74
CA GLY A 575 -6.31 -13.14 12.69
C GLY A 575 -4.79 -13.17 12.42
N ASP A 576 -4.31 -13.84 11.38
CA ASP A 576 -2.89 -14.19 11.24
C ASP A 576 -2.17 -13.55 10.04
N MET A 577 -2.62 -12.36 9.58
CA MET A 577 -2.04 -11.69 8.38
C MET A 577 -0.52 -11.44 8.49
N LYS A 578 -0.01 -11.11 9.68
CA LYS A 578 1.43 -10.89 9.88
C LYS A 578 2.26 -12.15 9.67
N ARG A 579 1.73 -13.30 10.09
CA ARG A 579 2.37 -14.59 9.84
C ARG A 579 2.36 -14.93 8.35
N ASN A 580 1.23 -14.70 7.68
CA ASN A 580 1.12 -14.96 6.24
C ASN A 580 2.14 -14.13 5.44
N TYR A 581 2.36 -12.85 5.79
CA TYR A 581 3.34 -12.02 5.13
C TYR A 581 4.79 -12.56 5.27
N VAL A 582 5.20 -12.92 6.48
CA VAL A 582 6.52 -13.51 6.73
C VAL A 582 6.67 -14.86 6.02
N GLU A 583 5.61 -15.65 5.98
CA GLU A 583 5.61 -16.94 5.27
C GLU A 583 5.77 -16.74 3.75
N HIS A 584 5.08 -15.78 3.14
CA HIS A 584 5.29 -15.40 1.74
C HIS A 584 6.72 -14.91 1.47
N MET A 585 7.26 -14.07 2.35
CA MET A 585 8.65 -13.61 2.24
C MET A 585 9.63 -14.77 2.33
N LYS A 586 9.47 -15.69 3.27
CA LYS A 586 10.30 -16.90 3.39
C LYS A 586 10.20 -17.76 2.14
N GLN A 587 9.01 -17.99 1.62
CA GLN A 587 8.79 -18.75 0.39
C GLN A 587 9.53 -18.10 -0.78
N ARG A 588 9.40 -16.78 -0.96
CA ARG A 588 10.09 -16.04 -2.01
C ARG A 588 11.61 -16.11 -1.86
N VAL A 589 12.12 -15.87 -0.65
CA VAL A 589 13.57 -15.96 -0.37
C VAL A 589 14.08 -17.38 -0.59
N SER A 590 13.35 -18.42 -0.16
CA SER A 590 13.77 -19.81 -0.39
C SER A 590 13.86 -20.15 -1.87
N THR A 591 12.93 -19.66 -2.70
CA THR A 591 12.98 -19.86 -4.15
C THR A 591 14.17 -19.13 -4.77
N MET A 592 14.34 -17.84 -4.48
CA MET A 592 15.42 -17.03 -5.04
C MET A 592 16.82 -17.51 -4.59
N ALA A 593 16.96 -17.88 -3.32
CA ALA A 593 18.22 -18.42 -2.79
C ALA A 593 18.54 -19.80 -3.35
N SER A 594 17.53 -20.64 -3.56
CA SER A 594 17.69 -21.95 -4.20
C SER A 594 18.13 -21.82 -5.65
N ASP A 595 17.49 -20.92 -6.41
CA ASP A 595 17.87 -20.64 -7.79
C ASP A 595 19.30 -20.11 -7.89
N LEU A 596 19.66 -19.15 -7.02
CA LEU A 596 21.00 -18.59 -6.99
C LEU A 596 22.06 -19.64 -6.64
N LEU A 597 21.79 -20.46 -5.63
CA LEU A 597 22.73 -21.51 -5.22
C LEU A 597 22.85 -22.61 -6.29
N SER A 598 21.76 -22.92 -7.02
CA SER A 598 21.81 -23.82 -8.18
C SER A 598 22.69 -23.25 -9.28
N GLN A 599 22.55 -21.96 -9.61
CA GLN A 599 23.39 -21.29 -10.60
C GLN A 599 24.88 -21.29 -10.21
N LEU A 600 25.20 -21.00 -8.94
CA LEU A 600 26.54 -21.07 -8.41
C LEU A 600 27.12 -22.48 -8.49
N ARG A 601 26.31 -23.52 -8.28
CA ARG A 601 26.69 -24.90 -8.47
C ARG A 601 26.99 -25.22 -9.94
N ASP A 602 26.22 -24.69 -10.87
CA ASP A 602 26.48 -24.87 -12.29
C ASP A 602 27.79 -24.19 -12.71
N TRP A 603 28.13 -23.02 -12.15
CA TRP A 603 29.45 -22.42 -12.29
C TRP A 603 30.54 -23.32 -11.73
N ASN A 604 30.36 -23.91 -10.54
CA ASN A 604 31.30 -24.84 -9.96
C ASN A 604 31.47 -26.14 -10.79
N ASN A 605 30.41 -26.59 -11.48
CA ASN A 605 30.48 -27.74 -12.39
C ASN A 605 31.32 -27.46 -13.68
N ARG A 606 31.33 -26.18 -14.15
CA ARG A 606 32.15 -25.78 -15.30
C ARG A 606 33.64 -25.81 -14.97
N ARG A 607 34.03 -25.15 -13.88
CA ARG A 607 35.40 -25.12 -13.35
C ARG A 607 35.35 -25.15 -11.84
N PRO A 608 35.75 -26.27 -11.19
CA PRO A 608 35.64 -26.40 -9.74
C PRO A 608 36.47 -25.35 -9.00
N PHE A 609 35.83 -24.57 -8.15
CA PHE A 609 36.45 -23.59 -7.26
C PHE A 609 36.19 -23.86 -5.78
N ILE A 610 35.22 -24.73 -5.47
CA ILE A 610 34.83 -25.16 -4.12
C ILE A 610 34.49 -26.65 -4.14
N SER A 611 34.61 -27.34 -3.01
CA SER A 611 34.20 -28.74 -2.90
C SER A 611 32.70 -28.91 -3.08
N SER A 612 32.27 -29.97 -3.77
CA SER A 612 30.85 -30.30 -3.89
C SER A 612 30.17 -30.53 -2.53
N SER A 613 30.92 -30.93 -1.49
CA SER A 613 30.47 -31.11 -0.13
C SER A 613 30.03 -29.80 0.53
N ASP A 614 30.59 -28.66 0.09
CA ASP A 614 30.27 -27.34 0.68
C ASP A 614 28.85 -26.85 0.34
N PHE A 615 28.25 -27.45 -0.68
CA PHE A 615 26.81 -27.23 -0.99
C PHE A 615 25.90 -28.06 -0.11
N HIS A 616 26.37 -29.10 0.59
CA HIS A 616 25.56 -29.99 1.40
C HIS A 616 25.23 -29.35 2.74
N ALA A 617 23.96 -29.53 3.19
CA ALA A 617 23.55 -29.10 4.49
C ALA A 617 24.08 -30.02 5.60
N ASP A 618 24.51 -29.44 6.72
CA ASP A 618 25.11 -30.18 7.83
C ASP A 618 24.12 -31.09 8.60
N GLY A 619 22.80 -30.85 8.43
CA GLY A 619 21.73 -31.57 9.13
C GLY A 619 21.11 -32.75 8.35
N VAL A 620 21.75 -33.23 7.28
CA VAL A 620 21.26 -34.39 6.52
C VAL A 620 21.72 -35.69 7.20
N ASP A 621 20.90 -36.15 8.14
CA ASP A 621 21.12 -37.39 8.93
C ASP A 621 20.20 -38.54 8.47
N GLU A 622 20.32 -39.70 9.10
CA GLU A 622 19.46 -40.86 8.81
C GLU A 622 17.98 -40.59 9.13
N SER A 623 17.66 -39.72 10.08
CA SER A 623 16.30 -39.29 10.38
C SER A 623 15.71 -38.50 9.19
N PHE A 624 16.46 -37.58 8.62
CA PHE A 624 16.07 -36.87 7.41
C PHE A 624 15.82 -37.83 6.23
N ILE A 625 16.76 -38.77 6.00
CA ILE A 625 16.66 -39.76 4.92
C ILE A 625 15.39 -40.60 5.08
N SER A 626 15.13 -41.09 6.29
CA SER A 626 13.93 -41.89 6.60
C SER A 626 12.64 -41.11 6.34
N MET A 627 12.63 -39.82 6.68
CA MET A 627 11.48 -38.94 6.40
C MET A 627 11.32 -38.66 4.90
N ALA A 628 12.42 -38.53 4.16
CA ALA A 628 12.42 -38.27 2.73
C ALA A 628 11.93 -39.48 1.89
N ILE A 629 12.01 -40.66 2.40
CA ILE A 629 11.48 -41.88 1.76
C ILE A 629 9.94 -41.85 1.73
N VAL A 630 9.31 -41.28 2.76
CA VAL A 630 7.86 -41.15 2.84
C VAL A 630 7.40 -39.96 1.98
N SER A 631 6.44 -40.20 1.09
CA SER A 631 5.88 -39.16 0.20
C SER A 631 5.12 -38.08 0.99
N GLY A 632 5.21 -36.83 0.52
CA GLY A 632 4.43 -35.70 1.08
C GLY A 632 5.01 -35.11 2.37
N THR A 633 6.26 -35.39 2.70
CA THR A 633 6.93 -34.78 3.87
C THR A 633 7.69 -33.51 3.50
N LYS A 634 8.05 -32.70 4.51
CA LYS A 634 8.92 -31.52 4.33
C LYS A 634 10.27 -31.85 3.72
N ALA A 635 10.78 -33.07 3.91
CA ALA A 635 12.02 -33.52 3.28
C ALA A 635 11.88 -33.63 1.75
N ASN A 636 10.69 -34.02 1.25
CA ASN A 636 10.41 -34.06 -0.19
C ASN A 636 10.37 -32.65 -0.81
N ASP A 637 9.97 -31.62 -0.06
CA ASP A 637 10.01 -30.22 -0.54
C ASP A 637 11.46 -29.75 -0.75
N ILE A 638 12.38 -30.17 0.13
CA ILE A 638 13.82 -29.89 -0.03
C ILE A 638 14.37 -30.64 -1.25
N LEU A 639 13.99 -31.92 -1.43
CA LEU A 639 14.40 -32.69 -2.62
C LEU A 639 13.93 -32.04 -3.92
N ARG A 640 12.78 -31.40 -3.91
CA ARG A 640 12.22 -30.74 -5.09
C ARG A 640 12.85 -29.39 -5.36
N ARG A 641 13.06 -28.56 -4.32
CA ARG A 641 13.50 -27.16 -4.44
C ARG A 641 15.03 -27.04 -4.45
N ALA A 642 15.71 -27.79 -3.60
CA ALA A 642 17.16 -27.69 -3.38
C ALA A 642 17.82 -29.07 -3.22
N PRO A 643 17.75 -29.96 -4.24
CA PRO A 643 18.28 -31.33 -4.15
C PRO A 643 19.78 -31.36 -3.90
N PHE A 644 20.50 -30.32 -4.25
CA PHE A 644 21.93 -30.20 -4.06
C PHE A 644 22.37 -29.97 -2.61
N LEU A 645 21.43 -29.67 -1.69
CA LEU A 645 21.72 -29.63 -0.26
C LEU A 645 22.04 -31.02 0.31
N MET A 646 21.80 -32.07 -0.47
CA MET A 646 22.06 -33.45 -0.06
C MET A 646 23.16 -34.09 -0.89
N PRO A 647 24.01 -34.96 -0.25
CA PRO A 647 24.95 -35.79 -0.97
C PRO A 647 24.26 -36.66 -2.03
N PHE A 648 24.91 -36.85 -3.15
CA PHE A 648 24.39 -37.69 -4.24
C PHE A 648 24.05 -39.11 -3.75
N THR A 649 24.91 -39.70 -2.94
CA THR A 649 24.68 -41.04 -2.35
C THR A 649 23.39 -41.14 -1.53
N SER A 650 23.05 -40.08 -0.75
CA SER A 650 21.81 -40.01 0.01
C SER A 650 20.60 -39.92 -0.91
N ARG A 651 20.68 -39.11 -1.98
CA ARG A 651 19.61 -39.02 -2.99
C ARG A 651 19.35 -40.35 -3.69
N VAL A 652 20.41 -41.07 -4.03
CA VAL A 652 20.32 -42.44 -4.61
C VAL A 652 19.65 -43.40 -3.65
N LYS A 653 19.99 -43.38 -2.35
CA LYS A 653 19.33 -44.20 -1.33
C LYS A 653 17.83 -43.92 -1.25
N ILE A 654 17.45 -42.63 -1.19
CA ILE A 654 16.03 -42.20 -1.12
C ILE A 654 15.29 -42.66 -2.37
N PHE A 655 15.84 -42.38 -3.56
CA PHE A 655 15.23 -42.77 -4.83
C PHE A 655 15.00 -44.27 -4.93
N ASN A 656 16.03 -45.09 -4.63
CA ASN A 656 15.91 -46.55 -4.65
C ASN A 656 14.84 -47.05 -3.67
N SER A 657 14.80 -46.47 -2.46
CA SER A 657 13.79 -46.84 -1.45
C SER A 657 12.36 -46.47 -1.88
N GLN A 658 12.18 -45.29 -2.47
CA GLN A 658 10.87 -44.87 -3.01
C GLN A 658 10.46 -45.75 -4.20
N LEU A 659 11.39 -46.10 -5.07
CA LEU A 659 11.14 -46.98 -6.21
C LEU A 659 10.76 -48.40 -5.75
N LEU A 660 11.47 -48.94 -4.75
CA LEU A 660 11.13 -50.25 -4.16
C LEU A 660 9.75 -50.23 -3.51
N ALA A 661 9.41 -49.19 -2.75
CA ALA A 661 8.10 -49.03 -2.14
C ALA A 661 6.98 -48.91 -3.21
N ALA A 662 7.22 -48.17 -4.31
CA ALA A 662 6.28 -48.08 -5.41
C ALA A 662 6.06 -49.46 -6.09
N ARG A 663 7.17 -50.23 -6.31
CA ARG A 663 7.10 -51.57 -6.88
C ARG A 663 6.35 -52.59 -5.99
N GLN A 664 6.51 -52.48 -4.66
CA GLN A 664 5.80 -53.32 -3.73
C GLN A 664 4.29 -53.03 -3.72
N ARG A 665 3.88 -51.81 -3.85
CA ARG A 665 2.45 -51.41 -3.95
C ARG A 665 1.80 -51.91 -5.24
N THR A 666 2.53 -51.91 -6.34
CA THR A 666 2.05 -52.40 -7.64
C THR A 666 2.08 -53.92 -7.74
N GLY A 667 2.88 -54.64 -6.92
CA GLY A 667 3.05 -56.07 -6.97
C GLY A 667 1.89 -56.90 -6.42
N ASP A 668 0.96 -56.32 -5.62
CA ASP A 668 -0.09 -57.08 -4.90
C ASP A 668 -1.42 -57.20 -5.67
N HIS A 669 -1.59 -56.52 -6.81
CA HIS A 669 -2.83 -56.52 -7.57
C HIS A 669 -2.65 -56.90 -9.06
N GLY A 670 -2.24 -58.14 -9.38
CA GLY A 670 -2.44 -58.72 -10.70
C GLY A 670 -1.84 -58.00 -11.92
N VAL A 671 -0.87 -57.09 -11.72
CA VAL A 671 -0.25 -56.23 -12.76
C VAL A 671 0.74 -57.00 -13.64
N PHE A 672 1.03 -58.28 -13.31
CA PHE A 672 1.96 -59.13 -14.08
C PHE A 672 1.57 -59.35 -15.54
N THR A 673 0.31 -59.06 -15.92
CA THR A 673 -0.17 -59.23 -17.30
C THR A 673 -0.24 -57.92 -18.11
N ARG A 674 -0.31 -56.76 -17.47
CA ARG A 674 -0.48 -55.48 -18.15
C ARG A 674 0.79 -54.93 -18.76
N ASN A 675 1.94 -55.13 -18.14
CA ASN A 675 3.22 -54.54 -18.57
C ASN A 675 4.05 -55.52 -19.42
N ARG A 676 3.39 -56.40 -20.18
CA ARG A 676 4.05 -57.32 -21.08
C ARG A 676 3.91 -56.77 -22.51
N PHE A 677 5.03 -56.35 -23.12
CA PHE A 677 5.06 -55.77 -24.44
C PHE A 677 5.58 -56.79 -25.44
N ARG A 678 4.86 -56.92 -26.55
CA ARG A 678 5.30 -57.60 -27.73
C ARG A 678 5.80 -56.53 -28.70
N ILE A 679 7.07 -56.53 -29.01
CA ILE A 679 7.75 -55.47 -29.79
C ILE A 679 8.40 -56.10 -31.02
N ARG A 680 8.08 -55.58 -32.16
CA ARG A 680 8.76 -55.95 -33.41
C ARG A 680 10.11 -55.28 -33.52
N ARG A 681 11.13 -56.01 -33.93
CA ARG A 681 12.49 -55.46 -33.96
C ARG A 681 12.66 -54.37 -35.04
N ASP A 682 11.91 -54.44 -36.16
CA ASP A 682 11.88 -53.48 -37.23
C ASP A 682 11.04 -52.23 -36.97
N HIS A 683 10.16 -52.28 -35.97
CA HIS A 683 9.26 -51.18 -35.58
C HIS A 683 9.31 -50.86 -34.06
N ILE A 684 10.54 -50.87 -33.59
CA ILE A 684 10.79 -50.84 -32.13
C ILE A 684 10.26 -49.54 -31.48
N LEU A 685 10.42 -48.40 -32.16
CA LEU A 685 10.06 -47.07 -31.61
C LEU A 685 8.53 -46.89 -31.62
N GLU A 686 7.89 -47.24 -32.69
CA GLU A 686 6.43 -47.16 -32.87
C GLU A 686 5.70 -48.07 -31.88
N ASP A 687 6.08 -49.35 -31.86
CA ASP A 687 5.48 -50.34 -30.95
C ASP A 687 5.70 -49.99 -29.48
N ALA A 688 6.87 -49.48 -29.13
CA ALA A 688 7.19 -49.04 -27.79
C ALA A 688 6.33 -47.80 -27.39
N TYR A 689 6.23 -46.81 -28.30
CA TYR A 689 5.43 -45.64 -28.06
C TYR A 689 3.96 -46.00 -27.83
N ASP A 690 3.37 -46.81 -28.73
CA ASP A 690 1.98 -47.22 -28.60
C ASP A 690 1.69 -47.98 -27.31
N LYS A 691 2.63 -48.81 -26.82
CA LYS A 691 2.44 -49.54 -25.57
C LYS A 691 2.70 -48.70 -24.36
N MET A 692 3.74 -47.86 -24.36
CA MET A 692 4.14 -47.09 -23.19
C MET A 692 3.24 -45.85 -22.98
N SER A 693 2.73 -45.24 -24.04
CA SER A 693 1.80 -44.09 -23.96
C SER A 693 0.48 -44.41 -23.30
N THR A 694 0.07 -45.66 -23.30
CA THR A 694 -1.18 -46.14 -22.66
C THR A 694 -1.04 -46.45 -21.17
N LEU A 695 0.20 -46.45 -20.62
CA LEU A 695 0.46 -46.78 -19.23
C LEU A 695 0.35 -45.54 -18.34
N SER A 696 -0.11 -45.77 -17.10
CA SER A 696 -0.03 -44.77 -16.05
C SER A 696 1.40 -44.61 -15.53
N GLU A 697 1.68 -43.50 -14.82
CA GLU A 697 2.99 -43.29 -14.19
C GLU A 697 3.36 -44.41 -13.22
N ASP A 698 2.38 -44.99 -12.53
CA ASP A 698 2.60 -46.07 -11.58
C ASP A 698 2.88 -47.39 -12.29
N ASP A 699 2.24 -47.66 -13.43
CA ASP A 699 2.54 -48.82 -14.26
C ASP A 699 3.96 -48.77 -14.85
N LEU A 700 4.42 -47.56 -15.27
CA LEU A 700 5.80 -47.31 -15.76
C LEU A 700 6.87 -47.54 -14.68
N LYS A 701 6.54 -47.31 -13.38
CA LYS A 701 7.43 -47.61 -12.25
C LYS A 701 7.48 -49.11 -11.94
N GLY A 702 6.53 -49.90 -12.46
CA GLY A 702 6.43 -51.35 -12.29
C GLY A 702 7.45 -52.13 -13.12
N LEU A 703 7.38 -53.45 -13.04
CA LEU A 703 8.19 -54.34 -13.85
C LEU A 703 7.64 -54.44 -15.28
N ILE A 704 8.41 -53.99 -16.25
CA ILE A 704 8.10 -54.08 -17.68
C ILE A 704 8.79 -55.33 -18.23
N ARG A 705 8.03 -56.20 -18.89
CA ARG A 705 8.52 -57.41 -19.58
C ARG A 705 8.36 -57.20 -21.09
N VAL A 706 9.43 -57.40 -21.82
CA VAL A 706 9.45 -57.30 -23.27
C VAL A 706 9.68 -58.67 -23.89
N THR A 707 8.95 -58.95 -24.95
CA THR A 707 9.13 -60.10 -25.82
C THR A 707 9.29 -59.56 -27.26
N PHE A 708 10.43 -59.89 -27.86
CA PHE A 708 10.64 -59.50 -29.26
C PHE A 708 9.92 -60.44 -30.20
N MET A 709 9.43 -59.86 -31.29
CA MET A 709 8.83 -60.55 -32.43
C MET A 709 9.76 -60.43 -33.60
N ASN A 710 10.00 -61.56 -34.29
CA ASN A 710 10.79 -61.57 -35.52
C ASN A 710 9.97 -61.11 -36.74
N GLU A 711 10.58 -61.01 -37.92
CA GLU A 711 9.93 -60.57 -39.16
C GLU A 711 8.71 -61.43 -39.59
N PHE A 712 8.61 -62.69 -39.06
CA PHE A 712 7.54 -63.62 -39.31
C PHE A 712 6.40 -63.56 -38.29
N GLY A 713 6.47 -62.60 -37.34
CA GLY A 713 5.48 -62.47 -36.29
C GLY A 713 5.53 -63.53 -35.17
N VAL A 714 6.64 -64.26 -35.09
CA VAL A 714 6.86 -65.32 -34.07
C VAL A 714 7.70 -64.74 -32.89
N GLU A 715 7.33 -65.07 -31.65
CA GLU A 715 8.10 -64.68 -30.46
C GLU A 715 9.50 -65.29 -30.49
N GLU A 716 10.49 -64.45 -30.27
CA GLU A 716 11.87 -64.92 -30.10
C GLU A 716 12.01 -65.77 -28.83
N ALA A 717 12.58 -66.94 -28.94
CA ALA A 717 12.82 -67.81 -27.81
C ALA A 717 13.91 -67.24 -26.89
N GLY A 718 13.55 -66.73 -25.70
CA GLY A 718 14.52 -66.21 -24.76
C GLY A 718 13.96 -66.29 -23.31
N ILE A 719 14.79 -66.65 -22.34
CA ILE A 719 14.46 -66.53 -20.93
C ILE A 719 14.95 -65.17 -20.49
N ASP A 720 13.99 -64.30 -20.09
CA ASP A 720 14.27 -62.96 -19.62
C ASP A 720 14.90 -62.95 -18.24
N GLY A 721 16.23 -63.04 -18.19
CA GLY A 721 17.04 -62.80 -16.99
C GLY A 721 17.41 -61.33 -16.79
N GLY A 722 16.70 -60.40 -17.44
CA GLY A 722 16.97 -58.94 -17.46
C GLY A 722 17.73 -58.46 -18.70
N GLY A 723 18.17 -59.36 -19.55
CA GLY A 723 18.94 -59.04 -20.77
C GLY A 723 18.04 -58.52 -21.90
N ILE A 724 16.85 -59.06 -22.05
CA ILE A 724 15.87 -58.66 -23.10
C ILE A 724 15.38 -57.19 -22.88
N PHE A 725 15.12 -56.82 -21.65
CA PHE A 725 14.72 -55.42 -21.36
C PHE A 725 15.86 -54.45 -21.56
N LYS A 726 17.10 -54.85 -21.25
CA LYS A 726 18.29 -54.03 -21.54
C LYS A 726 18.49 -53.82 -23.04
N ASP A 727 18.39 -54.92 -23.83
CA ASP A 727 18.45 -54.87 -25.29
C ASP A 727 17.36 -53.97 -25.87
N PHE A 728 16.13 -54.08 -25.35
CA PHE A 728 15.01 -53.22 -25.71
C PHE A 728 15.32 -51.74 -25.46
N MET A 729 15.77 -51.39 -24.25
CA MET A 729 16.08 -50.00 -23.89
C MET A 729 17.25 -49.43 -24.71
N GLU A 730 18.27 -50.24 -24.97
CA GLU A 730 19.42 -49.83 -25.80
C GLU A 730 18.99 -49.54 -27.25
N ASN A 731 18.16 -50.38 -27.84
CA ASN A 731 17.70 -50.22 -29.21
C ASN A 731 16.68 -49.09 -29.33
N ILE A 732 15.78 -48.89 -28.37
CA ILE A 732 14.81 -47.77 -28.40
C ILE A 732 15.51 -46.42 -28.23
N ILE A 733 16.50 -46.33 -27.34
CA ILE A 733 17.30 -45.12 -27.19
C ILE A 733 18.07 -44.84 -28.48
N ARG A 734 18.72 -45.84 -29.08
CA ARG A 734 19.41 -45.65 -30.36
C ARG A 734 18.49 -45.19 -31.46
N ALA A 735 17.31 -45.79 -31.58
CA ALA A 735 16.33 -45.38 -32.57
C ALA A 735 15.75 -43.99 -32.32
N ALA A 736 15.44 -43.65 -31.06
CA ALA A 736 14.88 -42.35 -30.71
C ALA A 736 15.86 -41.18 -30.94
N PHE A 737 17.17 -41.43 -30.80
CA PHE A 737 18.20 -40.44 -31.05
C PHE A 737 18.73 -40.46 -32.49
N ASP A 738 18.21 -41.32 -33.35
CA ASP A 738 18.60 -41.33 -34.78
C ASP A 738 18.16 -40.02 -35.45
N VAL A 739 19.15 -39.36 -36.08
CA VAL A 739 18.95 -38.07 -36.76
C VAL A 739 17.91 -38.19 -37.90
N GLN A 740 17.72 -39.36 -38.46
CA GLN A 740 16.78 -39.61 -39.55
C GLN A 740 15.32 -39.42 -39.10
N TYR A 741 15.00 -39.61 -37.85
CA TYR A 741 13.67 -39.30 -37.28
C TYR A 741 13.41 -37.81 -37.13
N GLY A 742 14.39 -36.92 -37.30
CA GLY A 742 14.22 -35.47 -37.29
C GLY A 742 13.99 -34.84 -35.90
N LEU A 743 14.06 -35.63 -34.83
CA LEU A 743 13.89 -35.15 -33.45
C LEU A 743 15.14 -34.49 -32.91
N PHE A 744 16.34 -34.88 -33.41
CA PHE A 744 17.64 -34.38 -32.93
C PHE A 744 18.52 -33.97 -34.11
N LYS A 745 19.35 -32.97 -33.91
CA LYS A 745 20.44 -32.60 -34.85
C LYS A 745 21.79 -32.98 -34.26
N VAL A 746 22.68 -33.50 -35.10
CA VAL A 746 24.08 -33.69 -34.74
C VAL A 746 24.74 -32.31 -34.64
N SER A 747 25.25 -31.94 -33.48
CA SER A 747 26.12 -30.77 -33.30
C SER A 747 27.56 -31.15 -33.72
N TYR A 748 28.08 -30.51 -34.74
CA TYR A 748 29.50 -30.68 -35.14
C TYR A 748 30.50 -29.99 -34.22
N HIS A 749 30.06 -29.43 -33.07
CA HIS A 749 30.89 -28.77 -32.08
C HIS A 749 30.95 -29.57 -30.77
N ALA A 750 31.28 -30.84 -30.86
CA ALA A 750 31.69 -31.61 -29.68
C ALA A 750 33.14 -32.02 -29.86
N PHE A 751 33.96 -31.45 -29.00
CA PHE A 751 35.33 -31.77 -28.56
C PHE A 751 36.29 -30.63 -28.67
#